data_95294c2067e413328f44892245c96508
#
_entry.id   95294c2067e413328f44892245c96508
#
_cell.length_a   1.000
_cell.length_b   1.000
_cell.length_c   1.000
_cell.angle_alpha   90.00
_cell.angle_beta   90.00
_cell.angle_gamma   90.00
#
_symmetry.space_group_name_H-M   'P 1'
#
loop_
_entity.id
_entity.type
_entity.pdbx_description
1 polymer ?
#
loop_
_entity_poly.entity_id
_entity_poly.type
_entity_poly.pdbx_seq_one_letter_code
_entity_poly.pdbx_strand_id
1 'polypeptide(L)'
;MARILRAAGLIGLLLWGMGWAQGRAGAIRGRVMDQTGAAIPEAVVQLWEPTVGVHHMVRTDHAGEFRFEQLGPGRYRMLVSAEGFASQSREVVLAAGAHLELTCALSPQPIAEEVVVLAGAIVDTPEVLRRIPGSVEILDRSAFDASRVFTVNEALRKVTGVFARDEEGFGLRPNIGIRGLSPTRSTKVLLLEDGIPLTYAPYGDNASYYHPPVDRFESIEVIKGSGQILYGPMTIGGVINYITPNPPEKPRGALTLIGGNRDYLNGHLTYGGTWGGTGLLFDYMRKQGEGARENTRTGLNDANVKIVTALGSKHALTIKGNYYGENSQVTYSGLRLDEYLANPRQNPFLNDRFLGDRYGASVTHAYILKNEVVLTTSVYGSMFFRDWWRQSSNSNQRPNRRGDAGCRGMEDLLTTCGNEGRLRKYYTWGVEPRVRAFDRILGIRGETEFGFRAHFERQDRKQMNGQAPTARTGVLVEDNERKNQAYSGFLQHRFLLGRWTITPGLRLEHVRYERTNRLANRGAGATGRTHLTEVIPGIGITFAPASHTTIFGGAHRGFAPPRTEDIINNMGGTIDLDPERSWTYEVGVRSWPISGVKLEATFFRMDFENQIVPASVAGGLGATFTNAGETLHQGVEFTGRVDAGSLLRMTHNVYVRAAYTYVPTAKFVGTRLSSVPGFSTVSVSGNRLPYAPKHLMNLQFGYAHPRGLDTLVEAVHVSDQFGDDLNTIAPTPDGQRGLLSAYTIWNLTMNYRMESRGLTFFVAVKNLFDRLYIADRTRGILPGPPRLIHGGLRFQF
;
A
#
# COMPACT_ATOMS: atom_id res chain seq x y z
N MET A 1 26.91 22.25 0.89
CA MET A 1 27.22 22.39 2.31
C MET A 1 26.83 23.76 2.88
N ALA A 2 27.27 24.90 2.33
CA ALA A 2 26.96 26.25 2.87
C ALA A 2 25.44 26.60 2.92
N ARG A 3 24.60 26.08 2.04
CA ARG A 3 23.12 26.28 2.07
C ARG A 3 22.42 25.44 3.13
N ILE A 4 22.99 24.28 3.51
CA ILE A 4 22.47 23.38 4.55
C ILE A 4 22.73 23.99 5.92
N LEU A 5 23.89 24.61 6.13
CA LEU A 5 24.24 25.30 7.39
C LEU A 5 23.38 26.56 7.64
N ARG A 6 22.95 27.26 6.58
CA ARG A 6 22.02 28.41 6.73
C ARG A 6 20.59 27.99 7.06
N ALA A 7 20.11 26.84 6.55
CA ALA A 7 18.80 26.30 6.93
C ALA A 7 18.80 25.77 8.38
N ALA A 8 19.88 25.14 8.81
CA ALA A 8 20.04 24.68 10.21
C ALA A 8 20.13 25.86 11.18
N GLY A 9 20.76 26.98 10.80
CA GLY A 9 20.82 28.21 11.60
C GLY A 9 19.48 28.90 11.77
N LEU A 10 18.59 28.87 10.78
CA LEU A 10 17.23 29.43 10.88
C LEU A 10 16.33 28.55 11.78
N ILE A 11 16.51 27.25 11.77
CA ILE A 11 15.80 26.31 12.66
C ILE A 11 16.29 26.49 14.10
N GLY A 12 17.57 26.72 14.31
CA GLY A 12 18.16 27.00 15.64
C GLY A 12 17.65 28.30 16.24
N LEU A 13 17.44 29.34 15.46
CA LEU A 13 16.93 30.65 15.94
C LEU A 13 15.43 30.59 16.28
N LEU A 14 14.64 29.77 15.62
CA LEU A 14 13.22 29.53 15.97
C LEU A 14 13.05 28.71 17.25
N LEU A 15 14.05 27.90 17.64
CA LEU A 15 14.03 27.08 18.85
C LEU A 15 14.47 27.87 20.10
N TRP A 16 15.19 28.97 19.96
CA TRP A 16 15.73 29.75 21.08
C TRP A 16 14.72 30.74 21.67
N GLY A 17 13.64 31.05 21.02
CA GLY A 17 12.61 31.98 21.45
C GLY A 17 11.50 31.40 22.34
N MET A 18 11.44 30.09 22.56
CA MET A 18 10.38 29.45 23.35
C MET A 18 10.84 29.13 24.75
N GLY A 19 10.52 30.03 25.67
CA GLY A 19 10.83 29.93 27.09
C GLY A 19 10.38 28.61 27.72
N TRP A 20 11.23 28.02 28.52
CA TRP A 20 11.08 26.76 29.25
C TRP A 20 9.99 26.89 30.33
N ALA A 21 8.73 26.66 30.01
CA ALA A 21 7.71 26.46 31.03
C ALA A 21 7.73 24.97 31.43
N GLN A 22 8.42 24.62 32.51
CA GLN A 22 8.33 23.33 33.16
C GLN A 22 6.92 23.19 33.75
N GLY A 23 6.01 22.54 33.02
CA GLY A 23 4.78 22.05 33.61
C GLY A 23 5.08 20.99 34.68
N ARG A 24 4.37 21.00 35.81
CA ARG A 24 4.51 19.95 36.83
C ARG A 24 4.18 18.62 36.23
N ALA A 25 5.16 17.70 36.25
CA ALA A 25 4.98 16.34 35.76
C ALA A 25 3.97 15.58 36.63
N GLY A 26 3.07 14.83 35.97
CA GLY A 26 2.09 13.94 36.60
C GLY A 26 2.51 12.47 36.54
N ALA A 27 1.69 11.60 37.10
CA ALA A 27 1.88 10.15 37.04
C ALA A 27 0.54 9.43 36.82
N ILE A 28 0.61 8.29 36.12
CA ILE A 28 -0.50 7.33 36.00
C ILE A 28 -0.02 6.02 36.59
N ARG A 29 -0.74 5.54 37.60
CA ARG A 29 -0.51 4.23 38.23
C ARG A 29 -1.79 3.43 38.12
N GLY A 30 -1.68 2.12 38.17
CA GLY A 30 -2.87 1.31 38.20
C GLY A 30 -2.58 -0.16 38.29
N ARG A 31 -3.65 -0.91 38.25
CA ARG A 31 -3.62 -2.36 38.36
C ARG A 31 -4.45 -2.96 37.23
N VAL A 32 -3.91 -4.00 36.61
CA VAL A 32 -4.60 -4.82 35.61
C VAL A 32 -5.04 -6.11 36.29
N MET A 33 -6.32 -6.42 36.20
CA MET A 33 -6.93 -7.60 36.80
C MET A 33 -7.91 -8.24 35.84
N ASP A 34 -8.27 -9.48 36.07
CA ASP A 34 -9.39 -10.13 35.40
C ASP A 34 -10.75 -9.75 36.01
N GLN A 35 -11.83 -10.25 35.45
CA GLN A 35 -13.19 -10.00 35.94
C GLN A 35 -13.46 -10.56 37.32
N THR A 36 -12.65 -11.53 37.82
CA THR A 36 -12.73 -12.08 39.16
C THR A 36 -11.93 -11.29 40.18
N GLY A 37 -11.16 -10.28 39.72
CA GLY A 37 -10.28 -9.48 40.56
C GLY A 37 -8.86 -10.07 40.72
N ALA A 38 -8.56 -11.19 40.05
CA ALA A 38 -7.20 -11.72 40.05
C ALA A 38 -6.24 -10.85 39.22
N ALA A 39 -5.04 -10.64 39.76
CA ALA A 39 -4.01 -9.86 39.10
C ALA A 39 -3.56 -10.51 37.79
N ILE A 40 -3.35 -9.69 36.76
CA ILE A 40 -2.78 -10.15 35.47
C ILE A 40 -1.34 -9.64 35.37
N PRO A 41 -0.33 -10.49 35.64
CA PRO A 41 1.07 -10.14 35.46
C PRO A 41 1.45 -10.10 33.97
N GLU A 42 2.54 -9.38 33.65
CA GLU A 42 3.09 -9.24 32.30
C GLU A 42 2.12 -8.62 31.27
N ALA A 43 0.97 -8.08 31.70
CA ALA A 43 0.10 -7.30 30.82
C ALA A 43 0.84 -6.06 30.27
N VAL A 44 0.69 -5.82 28.99
CA VAL A 44 1.30 -4.66 28.33
C VAL A 44 0.36 -3.47 28.47
N VAL A 45 0.84 -2.40 29.08
CA VAL A 45 0.14 -1.13 29.14
C VAL A 45 0.89 -0.11 28.28
N GLN A 46 0.21 0.37 27.27
CA GLN A 46 0.72 1.41 26.36
C GLN A 46 -0.03 2.70 26.60
N LEU A 47 0.70 3.80 26.69
CA LEU A 47 0.16 5.14 26.68
C LEU A 47 0.66 5.85 25.42
N TRP A 48 -0.26 6.34 24.65
CA TRP A 48 0.03 7.16 23.48
C TRP A 48 -0.63 8.53 23.65
N GLU A 49 0.20 9.58 23.56
CA GLU A 49 -0.30 10.94 23.51
C GLU A 49 -0.40 11.37 22.04
N PRO A 50 -1.62 11.51 21.48
CA PRO A 50 -1.82 11.80 20.06
C PRO A 50 -1.27 13.16 19.64
N THR A 51 -1.23 14.13 20.56
CA THR A 51 -0.83 15.51 20.26
C THR A 51 0.66 15.64 20.00
N VAL A 52 1.49 14.95 20.78
CA VAL A 52 2.96 14.98 20.63
C VAL A 52 3.53 13.67 20.07
N GLY A 53 2.69 12.67 19.82
CA GLY A 53 3.09 11.39 19.24
C GLY A 53 4.04 10.59 20.14
N VAL A 54 3.99 10.80 21.46
CA VAL A 54 4.85 10.11 22.43
C VAL A 54 4.21 8.79 22.82
N HIS A 55 4.99 7.72 22.76
CA HIS A 55 4.59 6.40 23.19
C HIS A 55 5.35 5.98 24.43
N HIS A 56 4.61 5.63 25.48
CA HIS A 56 5.14 4.98 26.69
C HIS A 56 4.60 3.56 26.75
N MET A 57 5.41 2.61 27.20
CA MET A 57 5.01 1.24 27.39
C MET A 57 5.65 0.70 28.66
N VAL A 58 4.82 0.05 29.47
CA VAL A 58 5.24 -0.68 30.67
C VAL A 58 4.54 -2.04 30.71
N ARG A 59 5.04 -2.93 31.53
CA ARG A 59 4.36 -4.19 31.88
C ARG A 59 3.95 -4.19 33.32
N THR A 60 2.89 -4.91 33.60
CA THR A 60 2.46 -5.15 34.96
C THR A 60 3.43 -6.13 35.65
N ASP A 61 3.65 -5.91 36.92
CA ASP A 61 4.38 -6.80 37.81
C ASP A 61 3.55 -8.03 38.24
N HIS A 62 4.07 -8.83 39.16
CA HIS A 62 3.38 -10.01 39.68
C HIS A 62 2.05 -9.70 40.40
N ALA A 63 1.91 -8.46 40.91
CA ALA A 63 0.67 -7.98 41.53
C ALA A 63 -0.30 -7.37 40.51
N GLY A 64 0.05 -7.38 39.23
CA GLY A 64 -0.70 -6.74 38.16
C GLY A 64 -0.54 -5.21 38.15
N GLU A 65 0.42 -4.63 38.86
CA GLU A 65 0.60 -3.19 38.97
C GLU A 65 1.45 -2.64 37.83
N PHE A 66 1.07 -1.44 37.37
CA PHE A 66 1.84 -0.66 36.40
C PHE A 66 2.01 0.79 36.86
N ARG A 67 3.06 1.45 36.33
CA ARG A 67 3.37 2.82 36.70
C ARG A 67 4.03 3.57 35.54
N PHE A 68 3.44 4.72 35.22
CA PHE A 68 4.05 5.73 34.36
C PHE A 68 4.31 6.97 35.20
N GLU A 69 5.54 7.44 35.19
CA GLU A 69 5.94 8.63 35.96
C GLU A 69 6.43 9.73 35.03
N GLN A 70 6.39 10.95 35.55
CA GLN A 70 6.88 12.14 34.86
C GLN A 70 6.21 12.38 33.49
N LEU A 71 4.91 12.08 33.43
CA LEU A 71 4.09 12.37 32.28
C LEU A 71 3.77 13.87 32.21
N GLY A 72 3.77 14.43 30.99
CA GLY A 72 3.24 15.77 30.75
C GLY A 72 1.71 15.81 30.93
N PRO A 73 1.12 17.01 31.21
CA PRO A 73 -0.32 17.16 31.13
C PRO A 73 -0.80 16.97 29.69
N GLY A 74 -1.84 16.18 29.49
CA GLY A 74 -2.35 15.88 28.15
C GLY A 74 -3.45 14.84 28.13
N ARG A 75 -3.92 14.54 26.92
CA ARG A 75 -4.84 13.42 26.67
C ARG A 75 -4.05 12.23 26.17
N TYR A 76 -4.15 11.14 26.88
CA TYR A 76 -3.49 9.89 26.55
C TYR A 76 -4.52 8.87 26.11
N ARG A 77 -4.22 8.12 25.06
CA ARG A 77 -4.91 6.87 24.77
C ARG A 77 -4.14 5.74 25.45
N MET A 78 -4.74 5.09 26.39
CA MET A 78 -4.19 3.94 27.08
C MET A 78 -4.74 2.67 26.44
N LEU A 79 -3.84 1.78 26.02
CA LEU A 79 -4.18 0.42 25.56
C LEU A 79 -3.57 -0.57 26.55
N VAL A 80 -4.42 -1.42 27.10
CA VAL A 80 -4.02 -2.52 27.99
C VAL A 80 -4.29 -3.83 27.27
N SER A 81 -3.27 -4.67 27.16
CA SER A 81 -3.38 -5.98 26.51
C SER A 81 -2.66 -7.05 27.31
N ALA A 82 -3.23 -8.25 27.37
CA ALA A 82 -2.64 -9.41 28.02
C ALA A 82 -3.02 -10.68 27.26
N GLU A 83 -2.17 -11.68 27.31
CA GLU A 83 -2.43 -12.95 26.62
C GLU A 83 -3.68 -13.64 27.18
N GLY A 84 -4.65 -13.96 26.32
CA GLY A 84 -5.91 -14.58 26.68
C GLY A 84 -7.00 -13.61 27.17
N PHE A 85 -6.73 -12.29 27.09
CA PHE A 85 -7.69 -11.25 27.48
C PHE A 85 -7.93 -10.27 26.32
N ALA A 86 -9.16 -9.74 26.26
CA ALA A 86 -9.51 -8.67 25.34
C ALA A 86 -8.72 -7.41 25.65
N SER A 87 -8.12 -6.80 24.65
CA SER A 87 -7.43 -5.52 24.79
C SER A 87 -8.42 -4.42 25.13
N GLN A 88 -8.10 -3.61 26.15
CA GLN A 88 -8.91 -2.47 26.56
C GLN A 88 -8.25 -1.17 26.12
N SER A 89 -8.95 -0.35 25.34
CA SER A 89 -8.52 1.00 25.02
C SER A 89 -9.33 2.02 25.81
N ARG A 90 -8.64 3.01 26.41
CA ARG A 90 -9.26 4.06 27.19
C ARG A 90 -8.58 5.40 26.98
N GLU A 91 -9.35 6.48 26.89
CA GLU A 91 -8.81 7.84 26.96
C GLU A 91 -8.61 8.25 28.41
N VAL A 92 -7.43 8.80 28.71
CA VAL A 92 -7.03 9.27 30.03
C VAL A 92 -6.58 10.71 29.92
N VAL A 93 -7.21 11.61 30.66
CA VAL A 93 -6.82 13.02 30.72
C VAL A 93 -6.00 13.26 31.97
N LEU A 94 -4.75 13.68 31.80
CA LEU A 94 -3.83 13.98 32.89
C LEU A 94 -3.66 15.50 33.02
N ALA A 95 -4.10 16.06 34.13
CA ALA A 95 -3.84 17.47 34.44
C ALA A 95 -2.39 17.69 34.91
N ALA A 96 -1.90 18.94 34.86
CA ALA A 96 -0.54 19.28 35.30
C ALA A 96 -0.30 18.89 36.77
N GLY A 97 0.68 18.04 37.02
CA GLY A 97 1.02 17.53 38.35
C GLY A 97 0.04 16.55 38.97
N ALA A 98 -0.96 16.06 38.19
CA ALA A 98 -1.92 15.10 38.71
C ALA A 98 -1.33 13.69 38.83
N HIS A 99 -1.79 12.96 39.84
CA HIS A 99 -1.53 11.53 40.02
C HIS A 99 -2.85 10.79 39.85
N LEU A 100 -2.95 9.93 38.82
CA LEU A 100 -4.15 9.14 38.54
C LEU A 100 -3.91 7.69 38.94
N GLU A 101 -4.86 7.12 39.65
CA GLU A 101 -4.93 5.69 39.90
C GLU A 101 -6.03 5.07 39.04
N LEU A 102 -5.70 4.02 38.32
CA LEU A 102 -6.58 3.38 37.36
C LEU A 102 -6.66 1.88 37.62
N THR A 103 -7.85 1.36 37.63
CA THR A 103 -8.07 -0.07 37.61
C THR A 103 -8.53 -0.47 36.21
N CYS A 104 -7.86 -1.46 35.64
CA CYS A 104 -8.17 -2.01 34.33
C CYS A 104 -8.59 -3.48 34.53
N ALA A 105 -9.89 -3.73 34.42
CA ALA A 105 -10.41 -5.10 34.43
C ALA A 105 -10.48 -5.59 33.01
N LEU A 106 -9.64 -6.57 32.66
CA LEU A 106 -9.68 -7.21 31.35
C LEU A 106 -10.68 -8.37 31.40
N SER A 107 -11.55 -8.43 30.44
CA SER A 107 -12.38 -9.61 30.20
C SER A 107 -11.50 -10.71 29.62
N PRO A 108 -11.71 -12.00 29.97
CA PRO A 108 -11.21 -13.09 29.16
C PRO A 108 -11.61 -12.78 27.73
N GLN A 109 -10.68 -12.88 26.79
CA GLN A 109 -10.89 -12.43 25.43
C GLN A 109 -12.23 -13.03 24.91
N PRO A 110 -13.32 -12.26 24.85
CA PRO A 110 -14.46 -12.70 24.09
C PRO A 110 -14.06 -12.46 22.65
N ILE A 111 -13.76 -13.52 21.93
CA ILE A 111 -13.49 -13.54 20.50
C ILE A 111 -14.50 -12.67 19.73
N ALA A 112 -15.68 -12.42 20.31
CA ALA A 112 -16.78 -11.65 19.73
C ALA A 112 -16.48 -10.16 19.48
N GLU A 113 -15.89 -9.45 20.42
CA GLU A 113 -15.61 -8.02 20.24
C GLU A 113 -14.41 -7.81 19.34
N GLU A 114 -13.42 -8.68 19.43
CA GLU A 114 -12.24 -8.67 18.56
C GLU A 114 -12.62 -8.97 17.11
N VAL A 115 -13.53 -9.92 16.88
CA VAL A 115 -13.99 -10.32 15.55
C VAL A 115 -14.75 -9.21 14.82
N VAL A 116 -15.49 -8.35 15.51
CA VAL A 116 -16.22 -7.23 14.92
C VAL A 116 -15.25 -6.12 14.48
N VAL A 117 -14.19 -5.89 15.26
CA VAL A 117 -13.20 -4.83 14.99
C VAL A 117 -12.18 -5.26 13.95
N LEU A 118 -11.95 -6.57 13.80
CA LEU A 118 -10.78 -7.14 13.11
C LEU A 118 -11.09 -7.82 11.78
N ALA A 119 -12.33 -7.83 11.35
CA ALA A 119 -12.68 -8.36 10.02
C ALA A 119 -12.01 -7.55 8.91
N GLY A 120 -10.75 -7.89 8.60
CA GLY A 120 -10.01 -7.25 7.51
C GLY A 120 -8.59 -6.82 7.85
N ALA A 121 -8.23 -6.55 9.11
CA ALA A 121 -6.85 -6.29 9.50
C ALA A 121 -6.06 -7.60 9.55
N ILE A 122 -4.81 -7.55 9.06
CA ILE A 122 -3.85 -8.66 9.16
C ILE A 122 -3.12 -8.59 10.50
N VAL A 123 -2.87 -7.37 10.96
CA VAL A 123 -2.19 -7.08 12.23
C VAL A 123 -3.11 -6.26 13.11
N ASP A 124 -3.77 -6.92 14.02
CA ASP A 124 -4.78 -6.32 14.88
C ASP A 124 -4.21 -5.84 16.22
N THR A 125 -3.21 -6.53 16.75
CA THR A 125 -2.63 -6.21 18.05
C THR A 125 -1.10 -6.31 18.03
N PRO A 126 -0.41 -5.64 18.98
CA PRO A 126 1.04 -5.78 19.16
C PRO A 126 1.47 -7.23 19.42
N GLU A 127 0.62 -8.03 20.07
CA GLU A 127 0.87 -9.46 20.31
C GLU A 127 0.86 -10.26 19.02
N VAL A 128 -0.10 -10.01 18.13
CA VAL A 128 -0.15 -10.63 16.79
C VAL A 128 1.08 -10.23 16.00
N LEU A 129 1.46 -8.94 16.00
CA LEU A 129 2.67 -8.46 15.34
C LEU A 129 3.93 -9.20 15.80
N ARG A 130 4.04 -9.52 17.10
CA ARG A 130 5.18 -10.28 17.66
C ARG A 130 5.26 -11.72 17.14
N ARG A 131 4.13 -12.32 16.77
CA ARG A 131 4.02 -13.70 16.31
C ARG A 131 4.12 -13.85 14.79
N ILE A 132 4.13 -12.75 14.04
CA ILE A 132 4.29 -12.80 12.59
C ILE A 132 5.78 -13.03 12.26
N PRO A 133 6.10 -14.16 11.60
CA PRO A 133 7.48 -14.54 11.30
C PRO A 133 7.97 -13.89 10.00
N GLY A 134 7.89 -12.57 9.91
CA GLY A 134 8.28 -11.81 8.74
C GLY A 134 8.31 -10.32 8.99
N SER A 135 8.89 -9.57 8.05
CA SER A 135 8.91 -8.11 8.11
C SER A 135 7.51 -7.55 7.87
N VAL A 136 7.01 -6.77 8.82
CA VAL A 136 5.68 -6.14 8.78
C VAL A 136 5.79 -4.70 9.23
N GLU A 137 5.29 -3.79 8.42
CA GLU A 137 5.19 -2.38 8.77
C GLU A 137 3.75 -1.88 8.69
N ILE A 138 3.36 -1.08 9.66
CA ILE A 138 2.04 -0.44 9.74
C ILE A 138 2.25 1.07 9.70
N LEU A 139 1.58 1.72 8.76
CA LEU A 139 1.45 3.17 8.69
C LEU A 139 0.04 3.53 9.13
N ASP A 140 -0.10 4.16 10.25
CA ASP A 140 -1.37 4.59 10.82
C ASP A 140 -1.79 6.00 10.38
N ARG A 141 -2.99 6.40 10.74
CA ARG A 141 -3.56 7.72 10.44
C ARG A 141 -2.69 8.85 10.97
N SER A 142 -2.02 8.67 12.11
CA SER A 142 -1.15 9.69 12.69
C SER A 142 0.04 10.01 11.79
N ALA A 143 0.62 9.01 11.15
CA ALA A 143 1.70 9.18 10.18
C ALA A 143 1.24 9.93 8.91
N PHE A 144 -0.01 9.68 8.47
CA PHE A 144 -0.58 10.41 7.33
C PHE A 144 -0.85 11.87 7.69
N ASP A 145 -1.45 12.12 8.85
CA ASP A 145 -1.81 13.45 9.31
C ASP A 145 -0.57 14.30 9.65
N ALA A 146 0.47 13.73 10.27
CA ALA A 146 1.72 14.42 10.56
C ALA A 146 2.43 14.90 9.29
N SER A 147 2.43 14.10 8.24
CA SER A 147 3.12 14.40 6.99
C SER A 147 2.21 14.96 5.90
N ARG A 148 0.90 15.06 6.12
CA ARG A 148 -0.10 15.45 5.11
C ARG A 148 0.14 14.74 3.78
N VAL A 149 0.10 13.42 3.85
CA VAL A 149 0.34 12.56 2.69
C VAL A 149 -0.60 12.94 1.55
N PHE A 150 -0.05 13.21 0.38
CA PHE A 150 -0.83 13.63 -0.79
C PHE A 150 -1.25 12.43 -1.66
N THR A 151 -0.37 11.43 -1.80
CA THR A 151 -0.62 10.23 -2.61
C THR A 151 -0.24 8.97 -1.84
N VAL A 152 -0.76 7.82 -2.28
CA VAL A 152 -0.36 6.51 -1.74
C VAL A 152 1.14 6.25 -1.94
N ASN A 153 1.73 6.76 -3.03
CA ASN A 153 3.17 6.65 -3.27
C ASN A 153 3.99 7.30 -2.14
N GLU A 154 3.58 8.48 -1.67
CA GLU A 154 4.23 9.14 -0.54
C GLU A 154 4.10 8.34 0.75
N ALA A 155 2.93 7.73 1.00
CA ALA A 155 2.76 6.86 2.15
C ALA A 155 3.71 5.66 2.08
N LEU A 156 3.72 4.95 0.95
CA LEU A 156 4.51 3.74 0.77
C LEU A 156 6.01 3.97 0.76
N ARG A 157 6.50 5.16 0.38
CA ARG A 157 7.92 5.53 0.51
C ARG A 157 8.42 5.64 1.95
N LYS A 158 7.52 5.59 2.93
CA LYS A 158 7.85 5.53 4.35
C LYS A 158 8.09 4.11 4.86
N VAL A 159 7.82 3.11 4.02
CA VAL A 159 7.96 1.67 4.31
C VAL A 159 9.25 1.15 3.71
N THR A 160 10.02 0.39 4.48
CA THR A 160 11.23 -0.25 3.98
C THR A 160 10.93 -1.29 2.91
N GLY A 161 11.86 -1.50 1.98
CA GLY A 161 11.73 -2.46 0.89
C GLY A 161 10.77 -2.04 -0.23
N VAL A 162 9.97 -0.99 -0.05
CA VAL A 162 8.96 -0.57 -1.02
C VAL A 162 9.47 0.57 -1.91
N PHE A 163 9.48 0.35 -3.19
CA PHE A 163 9.73 1.36 -4.21
C PHE A 163 8.42 1.72 -4.92
N ALA A 164 7.89 2.92 -4.65
CA ALA A 164 6.69 3.45 -5.30
C ALA A 164 7.10 4.53 -6.30
N ARG A 165 6.95 4.23 -7.60
CA ARG A 165 7.31 5.09 -8.72
C ARG A 165 6.16 5.99 -9.14
N ASP A 166 6.41 7.26 -9.33
CA ASP A 166 5.43 8.21 -9.86
C ASP A 166 5.18 8.01 -11.36
N GLU A 167 3.98 8.36 -11.79
CA GLU A 167 3.60 8.37 -13.20
C GLU A 167 2.91 9.69 -13.56
N GLU A 168 1.64 9.87 -13.18
CA GLU A 168 0.86 11.05 -13.51
C GLU A 168 0.95 12.19 -12.47
N GLY A 169 1.44 11.88 -11.28
CA GLY A 169 1.64 12.85 -10.20
C GLY A 169 0.50 12.96 -9.18
N PHE A 170 -0.54 12.12 -9.28
CA PHE A 170 -1.63 11.99 -8.30
C PHE A 170 -1.66 10.62 -7.59
N GLY A 171 -0.84 9.66 -8.04
CA GLY A 171 -0.74 8.34 -7.44
C GLY A 171 -1.96 7.45 -7.65
N LEU A 172 -2.78 7.73 -8.66
CA LEU A 172 -3.99 6.95 -8.97
C LEU A 172 -3.68 5.62 -9.67
N ARG A 173 -2.46 5.50 -10.17
CA ARG A 173 -1.93 4.28 -10.80
C ARG A 173 -0.57 3.98 -10.19
N PRO A 174 -0.55 3.51 -8.94
CA PRO A 174 0.70 3.29 -8.26
C PRO A 174 1.48 2.17 -8.95
N ASN A 175 2.76 2.43 -9.15
CA ASN A 175 3.72 1.45 -9.61
C ASN A 175 4.54 1.04 -8.39
N ILE A 176 4.19 -0.10 -7.78
CA ILE A 176 4.75 -0.56 -6.52
C ILE A 176 5.59 -1.82 -6.76
N GLY A 177 6.87 -1.72 -6.46
CA GLY A 177 7.80 -2.86 -6.37
C GLY A 177 8.29 -3.04 -4.94
N ILE A 178 8.52 -4.28 -4.54
CA ILE A 178 9.06 -4.62 -3.23
C ILE A 178 10.38 -5.37 -3.42
N ARG A 179 11.42 -5.01 -2.63
CA ARG A 179 12.73 -5.69 -2.62
C ARG A 179 13.40 -5.80 -4.00
N GLY A 180 13.31 -4.71 -4.80
CA GLY A 180 13.93 -4.64 -6.12
C GLY A 180 13.14 -5.31 -7.24
N LEU A 181 11.92 -5.77 -7.00
CA LEU A 181 11.00 -6.20 -8.05
C LEU A 181 10.54 -5.03 -8.89
N SER A 182 10.25 -5.29 -10.18
CA SER A 182 9.70 -4.28 -11.08
C SER A 182 8.42 -3.67 -10.52
N PRO A 183 8.36 -2.34 -10.37
CA PRO A 183 7.19 -1.68 -9.81
C PRO A 183 6.03 -1.58 -10.80
N THR A 184 6.26 -1.81 -12.08
CA THR A 184 5.30 -1.51 -13.16
C THR A 184 3.92 -2.12 -12.91
N ARG A 185 2.92 -1.24 -12.74
CA ARG A 185 1.51 -1.59 -12.48
C ARG A 185 1.29 -2.50 -11.28
N SER A 186 2.23 -2.56 -10.34
CA SER A 186 2.12 -3.35 -9.10
C SER A 186 1.84 -4.84 -9.32
N THR A 187 2.27 -5.40 -10.46
CA THR A 187 1.90 -6.76 -10.90
C THR A 187 2.49 -7.90 -10.05
N LYS A 188 3.36 -7.57 -9.10
CA LYS A 188 4.04 -8.53 -8.21
C LYS A 188 3.66 -8.36 -6.74
N VAL A 189 2.68 -7.50 -6.45
CA VAL A 189 2.25 -7.16 -5.09
C VAL A 189 0.74 -7.33 -4.99
N LEU A 190 0.29 -8.07 -3.99
CA LEU A 190 -1.13 -8.20 -3.69
C LEU A 190 -1.63 -6.94 -2.97
N LEU A 191 -2.63 -6.29 -3.56
CA LEU A 191 -3.31 -5.15 -2.97
C LEU A 191 -4.67 -5.59 -2.43
N LEU A 192 -4.91 -5.33 -1.15
CA LEU A 192 -6.16 -5.63 -0.44
C LEU A 192 -6.77 -4.37 0.14
N GLU A 193 -8.08 -4.35 0.31
CA GLU A 193 -8.80 -3.39 1.15
C GLU A 193 -9.64 -4.18 2.18
N ASP A 194 -9.33 -4.00 3.47
CA ASP A 194 -9.93 -4.79 4.57
C ASP A 194 -9.89 -6.31 4.29
N GLY A 195 -8.75 -6.82 3.82
CA GLY A 195 -8.53 -8.24 3.52
C GLY A 195 -9.12 -8.74 2.19
N ILE A 196 -9.86 -7.92 1.45
CA ILE A 196 -10.51 -8.26 0.18
C ILE A 196 -9.63 -7.79 -0.99
N PRO A 197 -9.44 -8.59 -2.08
CA PRO A 197 -8.68 -8.15 -3.24
C PRO A 197 -9.20 -6.83 -3.83
N LEU A 198 -8.29 -5.85 -3.92
CA LEU A 198 -8.58 -4.51 -4.41
C LEU A 198 -8.54 -4.42 -5.94
N THR A 199 -7.63 -5.16 -6.57
CA THR A 199 -7.48 -5.22 -8.02
C THR A 199 -8.73 -5.81 -8.67
N TYR A 200 -9.10 -5.23 -9.80
CA TYR A 200 -10.34 -5.59 -10.52
C TYR A 200 -10.31 -6.96 -11.22
N ALA A 201 -9.13 -7.54 -11.45
CA ALA A 201 -8.95 -8.87 -12.02
C ALA A 201 -7.58 -9.46 -11.64
N PRO A 202 -7.38 -9.86 -10.37
CA PRO A 202 -6.07 -10.29 -9.87
C PRO A 202 -5.52 -11.55 -10.57
N TYR A 203 -6.35 -12.37 -11.16
CA TYR A 203 -5.93 -13.57 -11.86
C TYR A 203 -5.79 -13.37 -13.38
N GLY A 204 -6.65 -12.57 -14.00
CA GLY A 204 -6.70 -12.47 -15.47
C GLY A 204 -6.09 -11.21 -16.07
N ASP A 205 -6.00 -10.13 -15.29
CA ASP A 205 -5.37 -8.86 -15.68
C ASP A 205 -4.87 -8.17 -14.41
N ASN A 206 -3.71 -8.58 -13.92
CA ASN A 206 -3.14 -8.17 -12.64
C ASN A 206 -2.54 -6.77 -12.62
N ALA A 207 -2.67 -6.00 -13.70
CA ALA A 207 -2.16 -4.63 -13.77
C ALA A 207 -3.08 -3.66 -13.01
N SER A 208 -2.53 -2.84 -12.11
CA SER A 208 -3.29 -1.86 -11.34
C SER A 208 -3.53 -0.58 -12.15
N TYR A 209 -4.76 -0.37 -12.64
CA TYR A 209 -5.24 0.89 -13.24
C TYR A 209 -6.29 1.61 -12.39
N TYR A 210 -6.62 1.06 -11.26
CA TYR A 210 -7.45 1.65 -10.22
C TYR A 210 -6.71 1.56 -8.89
N HIS A 211 -6.76 2.66 -8.16
CA HIS A 211 -6.32 2.70 -6.77
C HIS A 211 -7.14 3.75 -6.02
N PRO A 212 -7.70 3.43 -4.84
CA PRO A 212 -8.41 4.42 -4.04
C PRO A 212 -7.44 5.48 -3.50
N PRO A 213 -7.94 6.69 -3.24
CA PRO A 213 -7.14 7.75 -2.65
C PRO A 213 -6.70 7.40 -1.23
N VAL A 214 -5.50 7.85 -0.85
CA VAL A 214 -4.92 7.60 0.48
C VAL A 214 -5.78 8.18 1.62
N ASP A 215 -6.57 9.19 1.32
CA ASP A 215 -7.46 9.86 2.26
C ASP A 215 -8.53 8.92 2.85
N ARG A 216 -8.90 7.85 2.12
CA ARG A 216 -9.88 6.81 2.52
C ARG A 216 -9.39 5.96 3.69
N PHE A 217 -8.06 5.83 3.91
CA PHE A 217 -7.51 4.81 4.79
C PHE A 217 -7.26 5.30 6.21
N GLU A 218 -7.51 4.43 7.17
CA GLU A 218 -7.10 4.58 8.57
C GLU A 218 -5.65 4.13 8.75
N SER A 219 -5.27 3.02 8.09
CA SER A 219 -3.90 2.51 8.09
C SER A 219 -3.56 1.74 6.83
N ILE A 220 -2.28 1.53 6.62
CA ILE A 220 -1.73 0.65 5.58
C ILE A 220 -0.84 -0.37 6.26
N GLU A 221 -1.13 -1.64 6.06
CA GLU A 221 -0.32 -2.77 6.50
C GLU A 221 0.49 -3.30 5.33
N VAL A 222 1.80 -3.42 5.49
CA VAL A 222 2.69 -3.99 4.47
C VAL A 222 3.39 -5.21 5.05
N ILE A 223 3.09 -6.38 4.49
CA ILE A 223 3.63 -7.66 4.92
C ILE A 223 4.50 -8.20 3.80
N LYS A 224 5.75 -8.49 4.12
CA LYS A 224 6.75 -9.00 3.20
C LYS A 224 7.10 -10.43 3.64
N GLY A 225 6.99 -11.40 2.73
CA GLY A 225 7.28 -12.81 3.01
C GLY A 225 6.11 -13.61 3.59
N SER A 226 5.88 -13.57 4.89
CA SER A 226 4.96 -14.50 5.61
C SER A 226 3.47 -14.39 5.27
N GLY A 227 3.00 -13.28 4.70
CA GLY A 227 1.59 -13.09 4.32
C GLY A 227 1.11 -13.93 3.13
N GLN A 228 2.01 -14.60 2.45
CA GLN A 228 1.74 -15.31 1.19
C GLN A 228 0.85 -16.55 1.33
N ILE A 229 0.78 -17.14 2.51
CA ILE A 229 -0.03 -18.35 2.75
C ILE A 229 -1.51 -17.99 2.88
N LEU A 230 -1.83 -17.01 3.71
CA LEU A 230 -3.23 -16.64 4.00
C LEU A 230 -3.87 -15.83 2.87
N TYR A 231 -3.06 -15.20 2.02
CA TYR A 231 -3.53 -14.29 0.98
C TYR A 231 -2.95 -14.65 -0.38
N GLY A 232 -3.68 -14.35 -1.45
CA GLY A 232 -3.29 -14.60 -2.83
C GLY A 232 -4.29 -13.99 -3.80
N PRO A 233 -3.98 -13.98 -5.10
CA PRO A 233 -2.69 -14.27 -5.77
C PRO A 233 -1.71 -13.07 -5.74
N MET A 234 -0.63 -13.11 -6.51
CA MET A 234 0.35 -12.02 -6.69
C MET A 234 1.15 -11.69 -5.43
N THR A 235 1.62 -12.70 -4.75
CA THR A 235 2.30 -12.56 -3.46
C THR A 235 3.82 -12.57 -3.54
N ILE A 236 4.42 -12.51 -4.74
CA ILE A 236 5.89 -12.57 -4.93
C ILE A 236 6.60 -11.48 -4.11
N GLY A 237 6.13 -10.24 -4.17
CA GLY A 237 6.71 -9.13 -3.40
C GLY A 237 6.16 -9.02 -1.99
N GLY A 238 4.95 -9.50 -1.76
CA GLY A 238 4.25 -9.36 -0.48
C GLY A 238 2.82 -8.86 -0.65
N VAL A 239 2.23 -8.44 0.48
CA VAL A 239 0.84 -8.00 0.59
C VAL A 239 0.79 -6.58 1.14
N ILE A 240 0.01 -5.73 0.52
CA ILE A 240 -0.35 -4.40 1.04
C ILE A 240 -1.86 -4.41 1.31
N ASN A 241 -2.24 -4.25 2.57
CA ASN A 241 -3.62 -4.21 2.99
C ASN A 241 -3.98 -2.80 3.48
N TYR A 242 -4.94 -2.18 2.82
CA TYR A 242 -5.48 -0.88 3.16
C TYR A 242 -6.66 -1.05 4.10
N ILE A 243 -6.56 -0.46 5.29
CA ILE A 243 -7.62 -0.55 6.31
C ILE A 243 -8.47 0.70 6.25
N THR A 244 -9.78 0.53 6.08
CA THR A 244 -10.75 1.63 6.14
C THR A 244 -11.19 1.89 7.58
N PRO A 245 -11.50 3.15 7.96
CA PRO A 245 -11.94 3.45 9.32
C PRO A 245 -13.23 2.72 9.68
N ASN A 246 -13.40 2.45 10.98
CA ASN A 246 -14.62 1.89 11.54
C ASN A 246 -15.56 2.99 12.04
N PRO A 247 -16.88 2.74 12.12
CA PRO A 247 -17.82 3.64 12.76
C PRO A 247 -17.35 3.99 14.19
N PRO A 248 -17.34 5.27 14.59
CA PRO A 248 -16.96 5.65 15.93
C PRO A 248 -18.05 5.26 16.95
N GLU A 249 -17.66 5.06 18.21
CA GLU A 249 -18.60 4.73 19.30
C GLU A 249 -19.62 5.85 19.52
N LYS A 250 -19.17 7.09 19.52
CA LYS A 250 -20.02 8.28 19.64
C LYS A 250 -20.15 9.01 18.31
N PRO A 251 -21.31 9.58 17.99
CA PRO A 251 -21.47 10.39 16.79
C PRO A 251 -20.41 11.47 16.70
N ARG A 252 -19.69 11.49 15.60
CA ARG A 252 -18.70 12.51 15.27
C ARG A 252 -18.52 12.64 13.77
N GLY A 253 -18.18 13.85 13.36
CA GLY A 253 -17.84 14.15 11.98
C GLY A 253 -16.53 14.88 11.83
N ALA A 254 -16.02 14.92 10.61
CA ALA A 254 -14.91 15.77 10.24
C ALA A 254 -15.06 16.27 8.81
N LEU A 255 -14.81 17.56 8.63
CA LEU A 255 -14.73 18.21 7.32
C LEU A 255 -13.31 18.72 7.13
N THR A 256 -12.66 18.27 6.06
CA THR A 256 -11.34 18.74 5.67
C THR A 256 -11.42 19.45 4.33
N LEU A 257 -10.90 20.68 4.26
CA LEU A 257 -10.83 21.48 3.04
C LEU A 257 -9.38 21.86 2.79
N ILE A 258 -8.89 21.59 1.58
CA ILE A 258 -7.50 21.81 1.17
C ILE A 258 -7.48 22.56 -0.15
N GLY A 259 -6.63 23.57 -0.24
CA GLY A 259 -6.31 24.25 -1.49
C GLY A 259 -4.79 24.36 -1.68
N GLY A 260 -4.36 24.47 -2.91
CA GLY A 260 -2.94 24.59 -3.22
C GLY A 260 -2.65 25.11 -4.61
N ASN A 261 -1.36 25.23 -4.92
CA ASN A 261 -0.94 25.50 -6.30
C ASN A 261 -1.27 24.31 -7.21
N ARG A 262 -1.14 24.47 -8.53
CA ARG A 262 -1.48 23.48 -9.54
C ARG A 262 -2.97 23.10 -9.52
N ASP A 263 -3.84 24.08 -9.28
CA ASP A 263 -5.31 23.91 -9.18
C ASP A 263 -5.74 22.82 -8.18
N TYR A 264 -4.90 22.57 -7.17
CA TYR A 264 -5.17 21.54 -6.19
C TYR A 264 -6.30 21.96 -5.25
N LEU A 265 -7.37 21.17 -5.25
CA LEU A 265 -8.49 21.27 -4.32
C LEU A 265 -8.86 19.87 -3.83
N ASN A 266 -9.12 19.75 -2.52
CA ASN A 266 -9.61 18.53 -1.90
C ASN A 266 -10.64 18.90 -0.82
N GLY A 267 -11.84 18.35 -0.92
CA GLY A 267 -12.89 18.38 0.11
C GLY A 267 -13.16 16.96 0.58
N HIS A 268 -13.05 16.70 1.87
CA HIS A 268 -13.25 15.40 2.47
C HIS A 268 -14.16 15.52 3.69
N LEU A 269 -15.30 14.82 3.66
CA LEU A 269 -16.31 14.76 4.71
C LEU A 269 -16.41 13.33 5.24
N THR A 270 -16.32 13.18 6.55
CA THR A 270 -16.62 11.92 7.25
C THR A 270 -17.66 12.19 8.33
N TYR A 271 -18.61 11.28 8.50
CA TYR A 271 -19.57 11.31 9.60
C TYR A 271 -19.98 9.90 9.98
N GLY A 272 -20.04 9.63 11.27
CA GLY A 272 -20.46 8.32 11.75
C GLY A 272 -20.74 8.29 13.24
N GLY A 273 -21.29 7.18 13.69
CA GLY A 273 -21.61 6.92 15.09
C GLY A 273 -22.14 5.50 15.28
N THR A 274 -22.31 5.10 16.53
CA THR A 274 -22.91 3.81 16.90
C THR A 274 -24.17 4.05 17.73
N TRP A 275 -25.26 3.44 17.31
CA TRP A 275 -26.57 3.53 17.91
C TRP A 275 -27.17 2.13 18.08
N GLY A 276 -27.55 1.75 19.30
CA GLY A 276 -28.21 0.47 19.57
C GLY A 276 -27.40 -0.76 19.09
N GLY A 277 -26.07 -0.73 19.19
CA GLY A 277 -25.18 -1.81 18.73
C GLY A 277 -24.91 -1.82 17.22
N THR A 278 -25.43 -0.84 16.47
CA THR A 278 -25.15 -0.68 15.03
C THR A 278 -24.37 0.61 14.78
N GLY A 279 -23.17 0.46 14.24
CA GLY A 279 -22.31 1.54 13.80
C GLY A 279 -22.52 1.85 12.33
N LEU A 280 -22.53 3.13 11.97
CA LEU A 280 -22.60 3.64 10.61
C LEU A 280 -21.48 4.64 10.39
N LEU A 281 -20.77 4.53 9.27
CA LEU A 281 -19.80 5.52 8.80
C LEU A 281 -20.09 5.86 7.36
N PHE A 282 -20.14 7.15 7.08
CA PHE A 282 -20.16 7.72 5.74
C PHE A 282 -18.87 8.50 5.52
N ASP A 283 -18.28 8.35 4.33
CA ASP A 283 -17.06 9.03 3.90
C ASP A 283 -17.22 9.47 2.45
N TYR A 284 -16.97 10.75 2.17
CA TYR A 284 -17.01 11.29 0.81
C TYR A 284 -15.89 12.26 0.57
N MET A 285 -15.23 12.12 -0.58
CA MET A 285 -14.16 12.99 -0.99
C MET A 285 -14.28 13.42 -2.46
N ARG A 286 -13.95 14.67 -2.72
CA ARG A 286 -13.67 15.24 -4.04
C ARG A 286 -12.26 15.78 -4.07
N LYS A 287 -11.41 15.28 -5.00
CA LYS A 287 -10.03 15.69 -5.17
C LYS A 287 -9.74 16.03 -6.63
N GLN A 288 -9.06 17.15 -6.89
CA GLN A 288 -8.68 17.56 -8.23
C GLN A 288 -7.39 18.36 -8.24
N GLY A 289 -6.79 18.50 -9.42
CA GLY A 289 -5.59 19.32 -9.64
C GLY A 289 -4.82 18.90 -10.89
N GLU A 290 -3.67 19.52 -11.11
CA GLU A 290 -2.78 19.19 -12.22
C GLU A 290 -1.67 18.22 -11.81
N GLY A 291 -1.36 17.29 -12.69
CA GLY A 291 -0.33 16.28 -12.53
C GLY A 291 1.08 16.79 -12.68
N ALA A 292 2.02 15.89 -13.05
CA ALA A 292 3.44 16.20 -13.15
C ALA A 292 3.83 17.02 -14.39
N ARG A 293 2.97 17.03 -15.41
CA ARG A 293 3.18 17.76 -16.68
C ARG A 293 1.96 18.62 -17.01
N GLU A 294 2.10 19.47 -18.02
CA GLU A 294 0.99 20.17 -18.65
C GLU A 294 -0.05 19.18 -19.18
N ASN A 295 -1.31 19.60 -19.24
CA ASN A 295 -2.44 18.77 -19.69
C ASN A 295 -2.52 17.38 -19.00
N THR A 296 -2.27 17.34 -17.68
CA THR A 296 -2.45 16.15 -16.83
C THR A 296 -3.44 16.43 -15.71
N ARG A 297 -4.49 17.17 -16.02
CA ARG A 297 -5.54 17.48 -15.04
C ARG A 297 -6.27 16.23 -14.59
N THR A 298 -6.43 16.10 -13.29
CA THR A 298 -7.10 14.97 -12.63
C THR A 298 -8.28 15.48 -11.82
N GLY A 299 -9.38 14.73 -11.85
CA GLY A 299 -10.53 14.94 -10.97
C GLY A 299 -11.15 13.61 -10.59
N LEU A 300 -11.35 13.39 -9.29
CA LEU A 300 -11.95 12.19 -8.76
C LEU A 300 -12.96 12.46 -7.67
N ASN A 301 -13.95 11.57 -7.56
CA ASN A 301 -14.87 11.45 -6.44
C ASN A 301 -14.70 10.08 -5.81
N ASP A 302 -14.83 10.00 -4.50
CA ASP A 302 -14.76 8.77 -3.74
C ASP A 302 -15.81 8.79 -2.64
N ALA A 303 -16.68 7.80 -2.60
CA ALA A 303 -17.76 7.71 -1.61
C ALA A 303 -17.79 6.32 -1.00
N ASN A 304 -17.88 6.25 0.33
CA ASN A 304 -17.85 4.99 1.07
C ASN A 304 -18.92 5.00 2.17
N VAL A 305 -19.51 3.84 2.37
CA VAL A 305 -20.41 3.57 3.51
C VAL A 305 -19.95 2.29 4.16
N LYS A 306 -19.85 2.29 5.48
CA LYS A 306 -19.54 1.10 6.29
C LYS A 306 -20.56 0.99 7.43
N ILE A 307 -21.19 -0.17 7.53
CA ILE A 307 -22.12 -0.52 8.60
C ILE A 307 -21.51 -1.69 9.36
N VAL A 308 -21.45 -1.60 10.67
CA VAL A 308 -20.98 -2.65 11.55
C VAL A 308 -22.05 -2.89 12.59
N THR A 309 -22.58 -4.11 12.69
CA THR A 309 -23.65 -4.42 13.64
C THR A 309 -23.43 -5.77 14.29
N ALA A 310 -23.70 -5.84 15.59
CA ALA A 310 -23.77 -7.08 16.33
C ALA A 310 -25.21 -7.65 16.24
N LEU A 311 -25.33 -8.93 15.89
CA LEU A 311 -26.60 -9.65 15.84
C LEU A 311 -26.61 -10.67 16.98
N GLY A 312 -26.94 -10.22 18.18
CA GLY A 312 -26.78 -10.98 19.42
C GLY A 312 -25.31 -11.07 19.85
N SER A 313 -25.01 -12.03 20.74
CA SER A 313 -23.66 -12.18 21.32
C SER A 313 -22.69 -13.00 20.49
N LYS A 314 -23.14 -13.63 19.40
CA LYS A 314 -22.31 -14.58 18.63
C LYS A 314 -22.12 -14.19 17.17
N HIS A 315 -22.83 -13.20 16.69
CA HIS A 315 -22.79 -12.81 15.28
C HIS A 315 -22.43 -11.33 15.14
N ALA A 316 -21.56 -11.03 14.20
CA ALA A 316 -21.26 -9.69 13.78
C ALA A 316 -21.33 -9.60 12.25
N LEU A 317 -21.82 -8.47 11.76
CA LEU A 317 -21.97 -8.21 10.35
C LEU A 317 -21.34 -6.88 10.00
N THR A 318 -20.46 -6.91 9.00
CA THR A 318 -19.89 -5.70 8.39
C THR A 318 -20.36 -5.62 6.95
N ILE A 319 -21.01 -4.51 6.58
CA ILE A 319 -21.46 -4.23 5.22
C ILE A 319 -20.71 -3.01 4.73
N LYS A 320 -20.14 -3.08 3.54
CA LYS A 320 -19.45 -1.97 2.88
C LYS A 320 -20.01 -1.74 1.49
N GLY A 321 -20.12 -0.47 1.12
CA GLY A 321 -20.37 -0.01 -0.23
C GLY A 321 -19.41 1.10 -0.59
N ASN A 322 -18.88 1.08 -1.83
CA ASN A 322 -18.02 2.17 -2.31
C ASN A 322 -18.31 2.51 -3.77
N TYR A 323 -18.10 3.79 -4.07
CA TYR A 323 -18.09 4.34 -5.42
C TYR A 323 -16.81 5.15 -5.61
N TYR A 324 -16.18 4.98 -6.75
CA TYR A 324 -15.08 5.81 -7.22
C TYR A 324 -15.36 6.24 -8.65
N GLY A 325 -15.23 7.54 -8.93
CA GLY A 325 -15.37 8.12 -10.26
C GLY A 325 -14.17 8.99 -10.60
N GLU A 326 -13.52 8.75 -11.75
CA GLU A 326 -12.36 9.51 -12.22
C GLU A 326 -12.59 10.06 -13.61
N ASN A 327 -12.21 11.33 -13.80
CA ASN A 327 -12.09 11.98 -15.10
C ASN A 327 -10.77 12.74 -15.16
N SER A 328 -9.80 12.18 -15.88
CA SER A 328 -8.42 12.65 -15.89
C SER A 328 -7.85 12.73 -17.30
N GLN A 329 -6.98 13.71 -17.53
CA GLN A 329 -6.13 13.80 -18.69
C GLN A 329 -4.83 13.04 -18.40
N VAL A 330 -4.84 11.72 -18.59
CA VAL A 330 -3.71 10.85 -18.30
C VAL A 330 -2.97 10.52 -19.58
N THR A 331 -1.79 11.06 -19.72
CA THR A 331 -0.90 10.74 -20.82
C THR A 331 0.05 9.62 -20.44
N TYR A 332 -0.06 8.53 -21.18
CA TYR A 332 0.70 7.31 -20.95
C TYR A 332 2.15 7.42 -21.49
N SER A 333 2.32 8.14 -22.59
CA SER A 333 3.60 8.31 -23.26
C SER A 333 4.45 9.40 -22.64
N GLY A 334 5.74 9.15 -22.53
CA GLY A 334 6.72 10.12 -22.08
C GLY A 334 7.26 11.00 -23.19
N LEU A 335 8.22 11.83 -22.87
CA LEU A 335 8.91 12.75 -23.77
C LEU A 335 10.10 12.04 -24.44
N ARG A 336 10.44 12.48 -25.65
CA ARG A 336 11.75 12.25 -26.26
C ARG A 336 12.80 13.06 -25.51
N LEU A 337 14.06 12.75 -25.73
CA LEU A 337 15.16 13.45 -25.07
C LEU A 337 15.22 14.94 -25.42
N ASP A 338 15.10 15.29 -26.69
CA ASP A 338 15.08 16.66 -27.16
C ASP A 338 13.90 17.47 -26.59
N GLU A 339 12.73 16.87 -26.55
CA GLU A 339 11.53 17.46 -25.95
C GLU A 339 11.71 17.70 -24.44
N TYR A 340 12.27 16.73 -23.73
CA TYR A 340 12.55 16.86 -22.29
C TYR A 340 13.57 17.97 -22.00
N LEU A 341 14.61 18.08 -22.82
CA LEU A 341 15.62 19.12 -22.68
C LEU A 341 15.06 20.52 -22.99
N ALA A 342 14.12 20.61 -23.94
CA ALA A 342 13.48 21.88 -24.30
C ALA A 342 12.48 22.34 -23.23
N ASN A 343 11.57 21.45 -22.77
CA ASN A 343 10.64 21.70 -21.69
C ASN A 343 10.25 20.39 -21.01
N PRO A 344 10.81 20.07 -19.83
CA PRO A 344 10.54 18.81 -19.14
C PRO A 344 9.09 18.66 -18.65
N ARG A 345 8.31 19.73 -18.66
CA ARG A 345 6.91 19.72 -18.22
C ARG A 345 5.90 19.70 -19.36
N GLN A 346 6.34 19.80 -20.61
CA GLN A 346 5.44 19.77 -21.77
C GLN A 346 4.72 18.41 -21.90
N ASN A 347 3.60 18.44 -22.60
CA ASN A 347 2.84 17.27 -22.97
C ASN A 347 2.35 17.39 -24.43
N PRO A 348 2.94 16.66 -25.40
CA PRO A 348 2.51 16.71 -26.78
C PRO A 348 1.15 16.03 -27.04
N PHE A 349 0.60 15.28 -26.06
CA PHE A 349 -0.61 14.49 -26.20
C PHE A 349 -1.79 15.18 -25.51
N LEU A 350 -2.37 16.18 -26.15
CA LEU A 350 -3.38 17.05 -25.54
C LEU A 350 -4.76 16.40 -25.39
N ASN A 351 -5.02 15.31 -26.13
CA ASN A 351 -6.33 14.69 -26.24
C ASN A 351 -6.45 13.38 -25.47
N ASP A 352 -5.43 12.98 -24.74
CA ASP A 352 -5.45 11.81 -23.90
C ASP A 352 -6.45 12.01 -22.76
N ARG A 353 -7.29 11.00 -22.51
CA ARG A 353 -8.32 11.05 -21.47
C ARG A 353 -8.58 9.69 -20.88
N PHE A 354 -8.71 9.66 -19.57
CA PHE A 354 -9.08 8.49 -18.80
C PHE A 354 -10.36 8.76 -18.03
N LEU A 355 -11.37 7.91 -18.27
CA LEU A 355 -12.60 7.85 -17.49
C LEU A 355 -12.64 6.52 -16.76
N GLY A 356 -12.89 6.56 -15.46
CA GLY A 356 -12.97 5.34 -14.64
C GLY A 356 -14.10 5.45 -13.64
N ASP A 357 -15.00 4.47 -13.63
CA ASP A 357 -16.04 4.32 -12.61
C ASP A 357 -15.93 2.95 -11.98
N ARG A 358 -15.88 2.90 -10.64
CA ARG A 358 -15.88 1.67 -9.88
C ARG A 358 -16.97 1.67 -8.82
N TYR A 359 -17.70 0.57 -8.78
CA TYR A 359 -18.66 0.25 -7.75
C TYR A 359 -18.21 -1.01 -7.04
N GLY A 360 -18.21 -1.01 -5.72
CA GLY A 360 -17.83 -2.16 -4.92
C GLY A 360 -18.76 -2.35 -3.75
N ALA A 361 -19.01 -3.60 -3.38
CA ALA A 361 -19.76 -3.95 -2.19
C ALA A 361 -19.17 -5.21 -1.54
N SER A 362 -19.25 -5.30 -0.23
CA SER A 362 -18.91 -6.50 0.50
C SER A 362 -19.77 -6.67 1.74
N VAL A 363 -19.95 -7.93 2.11
CA VAL A 363 -20.60 -8.34 3.37
C VAL A 363 -19.68 -9.34 4.03
N THR A 364 -19.25 -9.04 5.25
CA THR A 364 -18.47 -9.95 6.08
C THR A 364 -19.28 -10.31 7.31
N HIS A 365 -19.56 -11.59 7.46
CA HIS A 365 -20.24 -12.15 8.61
C HIS A 365 -19.24 -12.93 9.46
N ALA A 366 -19.17 -12.60 10.72
CA ALA A 366 -18.39 -13.33 11.70
C ALA A 366 -19.34 -14.07 12.67
N TYR A 367 -19.05 -15.33 12.93
CA TYR A 367 -19.83 -16.20 13.82
C TYR A 367 -18.95 -16.92 14.81
N ILE A 368 -19.22 -16.75 16.08
CA ILE A 368 -18.55 -17.44 17.18
C ILE A 368 -19.22 -18.79 17.40
N LEU A 369 -18.62 -19.83 16.85
CA LEU A 369 -19.09 -21.21 17.02
C LEU A 369 -18.92 -21.68 18.46
N LYS A 370 -17.74 -21.44 19.03
CA LYS A 370 -17.35 -21.68 20.43
C LYS A 370 -16.42 -20.54 20.86
N ASN A 371 -16.16 -20.43 22.17
CA ASN A 371 -15.27 -19.35 22.67
C ASN A 371 -13.89 -19.32 22.04
N GLU A 372 -13.46 -20.41 21.43
CA GLU A 372 -12.14 -20.58 20.83
C GLU A 372 -12.18 -20.73 19.29
N VAL A 373 -13.39 -20.68 18.67
CA VAL A 373 -13.56 -20.91 17.23
C VAL A 373 -14.46 -19.87 16.61
N VAL A 374 -13.91 -19.14 15.63
CA VAL A 374 -14.62 -18.13 14.86
C VAL A 374 -14.65 -18.52 13.39
N LEU A 375 -15.83 -18.46 12.80
CA LEU A 375 -16.05 -18.54 11.36
C LEU A 375 -16.30 -17.14 10.82
N THR A 376 -15.48 -16.69 9.90
CA THR A 376 -15.67 -15.43 9.15
C THR A 376 -15.96 -15.76 7.70
N THR A 377 -17.05 -15.23 7.16
CA THR A 377 -17.40 -15.41 5.74
C THR A 377 -17.54 -14.06 5.08
N SER A 378 -16.69 -13.80 4.10
CA SER A 378 -16.74 -12.59 3.29
C SER A 378 -17.33 -12.89 1.91
N VAL A 379 -18.34 -12.12 1.52
CA VAL A 379 -18.89 -12.09 0.15
C VAL A 379 -18.61 -10.71 -0.41
N TYR A 380 -18.05 -10.63 -1.60
CA TYR A 380 -17.68 -9.37 -2.20
C TYR A 380 -17.92 -9.34 -3.71
N GLY A 381 -18.11 -8.14 -4.23
CA GLY A 381 -18.22 -7.91 -5.65
C GLY A 381 -17.84 -6.50 -6.04
N SER A 382 -17.36 -6.33 -7.27
CA SER A 382 -17.07 -5.02 -7.83
C SER A 382 -17.24 -5.00 -9.33
N MET A 383 -17.54 -3.80 -9.83
CA MET A 383 -17.55 -3.48 -11.26
C MET A 383 -16.61 -2.31 -11.49
N PHE A 384 -15.77 -2.40 -12.51
CA PHE A 384 -14.89 -1.31 -12.91
C PHE A 384 -15.05 -1.08 -14.42
N PHE A 385 -15.43 0.13 -14.78
CA PHE A 385 -15.56 0.60 -16.15
C PHE A 385 -14.43 1.56 -16.43
N ARG A 386 -13.72 1.34 -17.53
CA ARG A 386 -12.57 2.15 -17.91
C ARG A 386 -12.60 2.47 -19.40
N ASP A 387 -12.70 3.76 -19.72
CA ASP A 387 -12.58 4.29 -21.06
C ASP A 387 -11.32 5.12 -21.14
N TRP A 388 -10.28 4.58 -21.76
CA TRP A 388 -9.01 5.26 -21.91
C TRP A 388 -8.72 5.54 -23.37
N TRP A 389 -8.77 6.82 -23.72
CA TRP A 389 -8.43 7.35 -25.02
C TRP A 389 -7.04 7.95 -24.99
N ARG A 390 -6.16 7.53 -25.92
CA ARG A 390 -4.77 7.96 -25.98
C ARG A 390 -4.28 8.03 -27.42
N GLN A 391 -3.44 9.05 -27.69
CA GLN A 391 -2.86 9.29 -29.01
C GLN A 391 -1.61 8.46 -29.26
N SER A 392 -0.99 7.89 -28.24
CA SER A 392 0.27 7.17 -28.36
C SER A 392 0.44 6.12 -27.24
N SER A 393 1.25 5.09 -27.56
CA SER A 393 1.66 4.06 -26.60
C SER A 393 3.06 4.31 -26.00
N ASN A 394 3.90 5.08 -26.70
CA ASN A 394 5.26 5.39 -26.26
C ASN A 394 5.82 6.61 -27.02
N SER A 395 7.02 7.06 -26.66
CA SER A 395 7.67 8.23 -27.23
C SER A 395 8.11 8.13 -28.69
N ASN A 396 8.09 6.95 -29.29
CA ASN A 396 8.36 6.80 -30.74
C ASN A 396 7.14 7.19 -31.58
N GLN A 397 5.95 7.10 -31.01
CA GLN A 397 4.71 7.54 -31.64
C GLN A 397 4.46 9.01 -31.30
N ARG A 398 4.22 9.84 -32.34
CA ARG A 398 3.95 11.29 -32.17
C ARG A 398 2.65 11.64 -32.89
N PRO A 399 1.83 12.52 -32.28
CA PRO A 399 0.67 13.04 -32.97
C PRO A 399 1.15 13.86 -34.18
N ASN A 400 0.53 13.64 -35.32
CA ASN A 400 0.75 14.47 -36.52
C ASN A 400 0.34 15.91 -36.25
N ARG A 401 0.99 16.81 -36.96
CA ARG A 401 0.60 18.22 -36.97
C ARG A 401 -0.76 18.36 -37.66
N ARG A 402 -1.50 19.36 -37.24
CA ARG A 402 -2.82 19.66 -37.80
C ARG A 402 -2.68 19.93 -39.31
N GLY A 403 -3.35 19.13 -40.13
CA GLY A 403 -3.38 19.31 -41.58
C GLY A 403 -2.40 18.46 -42.37
N ASP A 404 -1.66 17.55 -41.73
CA ASP A 404 -0.80 16.60 -42.47
C ASP A 404 -1.65 15.70 -43.37
N ALA A 405 -1.37 15.68 -44.65
CA ALA A 405 -2.01 14.80 -45.62
C ALA A 405 -1.53 13.34 -45.42
N GLY A 406 -2.44 12.38 -45.57
CA GLY A 406 -2.11 10.94 -45.50
C GLY A 406 -2.04 10.32 -44.13
N CYS A 407 -2.54 10.99 -43.10
CA CYS A 407 -2.66 10.44 -41.77
C CYS A 407 -3.58 9.22 -41.74
N ARG A 408 -3.09 8.07 -41.25
CA ARG A 408 -3.84 6.80 -41.15
C ARG A 408 -4.34 6.51 -39.74
N GLY A 409 -4.42 7.52 -38.89
CA GLY A 409 -4.82 7.31 -37.50
C GLY A 409 -3.78 6.53 -36.71
N MET A 410 -4.21 5.54 -35.97
CA MET A 410 -3.34 4.70 -35.14
C MET A 410 -2.57 3.62 -35.91
N GLU A 411 -2.77 3.49 -37.22
CA GLU A 411 -2.01 2.56 -38.06
C GLU A 411 -0.61 3.07 -38.36
N ASP A 412 -0.41 4.39 -38.30
CA ASP A 412 0.91 5.00 -38.42
C ASP A 412 1.63 4.96 -37.07
N LEU A 413 2.67 4.12 -36.95
CA LEU A 413 3.46 3.93 -35.75
C LEU A 413 4.41 5.08 -35.43
N LEU A 414 4.72 5.93 -36.40
CA LEU A 414 5.67 7.04 -36.25
C LEU A 414 4.98 8.38 -35.98
N THR A 415 3.86 8.61 -36.65
CA THR A 415 3.11 9.86 -36.57
C THR A 415 1.63 9.56 -36.42
N THR A 416 1.16 9.43 -35.20
CA THR A 416 -0.24 9.14 -34.94
C THR A 416 -1.11 10.39 -35.05
N CYS A 417 -2.06 10.40 -35.95
CA CYS A 417 -3.06 11.43 -36.11
C CYS A 417 -4.43 11.04 -35.57
N GLY A 418 -4.53 9.80 -35.08
CA GLY A 418 -5.74 9.23 -34.53
C GLY A 418 -5.77 9.26 -33.00
N ASN A 419 -6.70 8.51 -32.47
CA ASN A 419 -6.85 8.28 -31.04
C ASN A 419 -7.30 6.85 -30.80
N GLU A 420 -6.62 6.13 -29.92
CA GLU A 420 -6.92 4.75 -29.54
C GLU A 420 -7.80 4.73 -28.29
N GLY A 421 -9.01 4.18 -28.39
CA GLY A 421 -9.88 3.95 -27.25
C GLY A 421 -9.75 2.53 -26.70
N ARG A 422 -9.27 2.39 -25.47
CA ARG A 422 -9.24 1.11 -24.76
C ARG A 422 -10.38 1.06 -23.77
N LEU A 423 -11.50 0.50 -24.23
CA LEU A 423 -12.76 0.40 -23.49
C LEU A 423 -12.80 -0.94 -22.78
N ARG A 424 -12.87 -0.91 -21.44
CA ARG A 424 -12.77 -2.12 -20.60
C ARG A 424 -13.88 -2.14 -19.57
N LYS A 425 -14.50 -3.31 -19.37
CA LYS A 425 -15.46 -3.55 -18.28
C LYS A 425 -14.99 -4.77 -17.52
N TYR A 426 -14.88 -4.63 -16.21
CA TYR A 426 -14.47 -5.70 -15.32
C TYR A 426 -15.56 -5.97 -14.31
N TYR A 427 -15.89 -7.23 -14.11
CA TYR A 427 -16.82 -7.72 -13.11
C TYR A 427 -16.11 -8.77 -12.29
N THR A 428 -16.05 -8.56 -10.99
CA THR A 428 -15.34 -9.42 -10.05
C THR A 428 -16.23 -9.71 -8.87
N TRP A 429 -16.31 -10.96 -8.44
CA TRP A 429 -17.01 -11.35 -7.24
C TRP A 429 -16.41 -12.61 -6.64
N GLY A 430 -16.63 -12.81 -5.34
CA GLY A 430 -16.12 -13.98 -4.66
C GLY A 430 -16.73 -14.20 -3.30
N VAL A 431 -16.47 -15.38 -2.76
CA VAL A 431 -16.82 -15.79 -1.40
C VAL A 431 -15.62 -16.45 -0.75
N GLU A 432 -15.39 -16.09 0.52
CA GLU A 432 -14.25 -16.59 1.28
C GLU A 432 -14.68 -16.88 2.74
N PRO A 433 -15.04 -18.11 3.08
CA PRO A 433 -15.14 -18.60 4.45
C PRO A 433 -13.74 -18.88 5.03
N ARG A 434 -13.50 -18.41 6.25
CA ARG A 434 -12.29 -18.63 7.06
C ARG A 434 -12.69 -19.13 8.44
N VAL A 435 -11.96 -20.09 8.97
CA VAL A 435 -12.07 -20.53 10.36
C VAL A 435 -10.77 -20.22 11.07
N ARG A 436 -10.87 -19.55 12.20
CA ARG A 436 -9.77 -19.33 13.15
C ARG A 436 -10.12 -20.05 14.44
N ALA A 437 -9.23 -20.92 14.88
CA ALA A 437 -9.43 -21.74 16.07
C ALA A 437 -8.20 -21.69 16.97
N PHE A 438 -8.42 -21.44 18.26
CA PHE A 438 -7.40 -21.67 19.29
C PHE A 438 -7.54 -23.10 19.78
N ASP A 439 -6.49 -23.89 19.62
CA ASP A 439 -6.53 -25.33 19.80
C ASP A 439 -5.27 -25.90 20.47
N ARG A 440 -5.22 -27.21 20.57
CA ARG A 440 -4.04 -27.95 20.98
C ARG A 440 -3.79 -29.10 20.00
N ILE A 441 -2.74 -29.00 19.25
CA ILE A 441 -2.25 -30.08 18.38
C ILE A 441 -1.06 -30.74 19.08
N LEU A 442 -1.10 -32.07 19.24
CA LEU A 442 -0.07 -32.85 19.95
C LEU A 442 0.19 -32.34 21.38
N GLY A 443 -0.85 -31.81 22.06
CA GLY A 443 -0.74 -31.23 23.40
C GLY A 443 -0.17 -29.80 23.45
N ILE A 444 0.34 -29.28 22.34
CA ILE A 444 0.91 -27.92 22.20
C ILE A 444 -0.22 -26.93 21.91
N ARG A 445 -0.29 -25.86 22.70
CA ARG A 445 -1.22 -24.74 22.42
C ARG A 445 -0.89 -24.10 21.10
N GLY A 446 -1.93 -23.74 20.36
CA GLY A 446 -1.74 -23.15 19.06
C GLY A 446 -2.95 -22.38 18.56
N GLU A 447 -2.81 -21.90 17.34
CA GLU A 447 -3.85 -21.20 16.59
C GLU A 447 -3.85 -21.76 15.17
N THR A 448 -4.99 -22.31 14.77
CA THR A 448 -5.20 -22.81 13.40
C THR A 448 -6.06 -21.82 12.62
N GLU A 449 -5.60 -21.46 11.44
CA GLU A 449 -6.39 -20.70 10.48
C GLU A 449 -6.45 -21.46 9.17
N PHE A 450 -7.66 -21.75 8.69
CA PHE A 450 -7.89 -22.36 7.40
C PHE A 450 -9.06 -21.70 6.70
N GLY A 451 -9.05 -21.73 5.38
CA GLY A 451 -10.11 -21.15 4.59
C GLY A 451 -10.10 -21.62 3.15
N PHE A 452 -11.15 -21.22 2.46
CA PHE A 452 -11.36 -21.48 1.06
C PHE A 452 -11.86 -20.21 0.39
N ARG A 453 -11.42 -19.93 -0.84
CA ARG A 453 -11.94 -18.83 -1.64
C ARG A 453 -12.36 -19.33 -3.02
N ALA A 454 -13.58 -18.98 -3.40
CA ALA A 454 -14.02 -19.03 -4.79
C ALA A 454 -14.08 -17.60 -5.33
N HIS A 455 -13.37 -17.33 -6.42
CA HIS A 455 -13.23 -16.01 -7.01
C HIS A 455 -13.47 -16.06 -8.52
N PHE A 456 -14.26 -15.13 -9.02
CA PHE A 456 -14.71 -15.11 -10.40
C PHE A 456 -14.47 -13.75 -11.02
N GLU A 457 -13.97 -13.75 -12.25
CA GLU A 457 -13.69 -12.54 -13.02
C GLU A 457 -14.30 -12.67 -14.41
N ARG A 458 -14.88 -11.58 -14.89
CA ARG A 458 -15.24 -11.39 -16.28
C ARG A 458 -14.72 -10.03 -16.75
N GLN A 459 -14.13 -10.02 -17.94
CA GLN A 459 -13.59 -8.82 -18.57
C GLN A 459 -14.15 -8.73 -19.99
N ASP A 460 -14.82 -7.63 -20.29
CA ASP A 460 -15.19 -7.27 -21.67
C ASP A 460 -14.19 -6.21 -22.15
N ARG A 461 -13.44 -6.51 -23.21
CA ARG A 461 -12.34 -5.67 -23.70
C ARG A 461 -12.56 -5.31 -25.14
N LYS A 462 -12.69 -4.00 -25.40
CA LYS A 462 -12.77 -3.45 -26.74
C LYS A 462 -11.66 -2.44 -26.98
N GLN A 463 -11.14 -2.41 -28.20
CA GLN A 463 -10.28 -1.35 -28.69
C GLN A 463 -10.86 -0.76 -29.95
N MET A 464 -10.92 0.58 -29.99
CA MET A 464 -11.34 1.35 -31.14
C MET A 464 -10.21 2.24 -31.63
N ASN A 465 -9.96 2.26 -32.92
CA ASN A 465 -8.98 3.14 -33.55
C ASN A 465 -9.71 4.26 -34.29
N GLY A 466 -9.63 5.46 -33.72
CA GLY A 466 -10.21 6.67 -34.28
C GLY A 466 -9.28 7.36 -35.27
N GLN A 467 -9.86 8.01 -36.30
CA GLN A 467 -9.14 8.66 -37.38
C GLN A 467 -8.67 10.10 -37.02
N ALA A 468 -9.15 10.66 -35.93
CA ALA A 468 -8.79 12.02 -35.50
C ALA A 468 -8.23 12.03 -34.06
N PRO A 469 -7.34 12.96 -33.71
CA PRO A 469 -6.80 13.09 -32.36
C PRO A 469 -7.87 13.25 -31.26
N THR A 470 -8.99 13.85 -31.58
CA THR A 470 -10.12 14.06 -30.67
C THR A 470 -11.17 12.96 -30.71
N ALA A 471 -10.96 11.93 -31.54
CA ALA A 471 -11.97 10.85 -31.72
C ALA A 471 -12.29 10.15 -30.38
N ARG A 472 -13.56 9.82 -30.22
CA ARG A 472 -14.09 9.01 -29.10
C ARG A 472 -14.90 7.81 -29.63
N THR A 473 -14.81 7.57 -30.93
CA THR A 473 -15.31 6.42 -31.67
C THR A 473 -14.32 6.05 -32.75
N GLY A 474 -14.49 4.90 -33.40
CA GLY A 474 -13.58 4.47 -34.47
C GLY A 474 -13.82 3.05 -34.92
N VAL A 475 -12.87 2.50 -35.65
CA VAL A 475 -12.90 1.10 -36.10
C VAL A 475 -12.62 0.18 -34.91
N LEU A 476 -13.48 -0.80 -34.70
CA LEU A 476 -13.32 -1.82 -33.68
C LEU A 476 -12.20 -2.80 -34.12
N VAL A 477 -11.11 -2.85 -33.36
CA VAL A 477 -9.92 -3.69 -33.67
C VAL A 477 -9.64 -4.76 -32.62
N GLU A 478 -10.27 -4.67 -31.45
CA GLU A 478 -10.29 -5.70 -30.41
C GLU A 478 -11.72 -5.84 -29.86
N ASP A 479 -12.22 -7.07 -29.78
CA ASP A 479 -13.43 -7.43 -29.01
C ASP A 479 -13.21 -8.79 -28.37
N ASN A 480 -12.75 -8.75 -27.10
CA ASN A 480 -12.45 -9.95 -26.32
C ASN A 480 -13.32 -10.03 -25.08
N GLU A 481 -13.82 -11.23 -24.80
CA GLU A 481 -14.33 -11.60 -23.48
C GLU A 481 -13.33 -12.54 -22.80
N ARG A 482 -13.03 -12.29 -21.53
CA ARG A 482 -12.16 -13.14 -20.71
C ARG A 482 -12.90 -13.52 -19.43
N LYS A 483 -12.83 -14.78 -19.06
CA LYS A 483 -13.41 -15.31 -17.82
C LYS A 483 -12.36 -16.09 -17.08
N ASN A 484 -12.25 -15.84 -15.79
CA ASN A 484 -11.35 -16.56 -14.91
C ASN A 484 -12.12 -17.03 -13.68
N GLN A 485 -11.87 -18.26 -13.28
CA GLN A 485 -12.42 -18.86 -12.08
C GLN A 485 -11.28 -19.39 -11.25
N ALA A 486 -11.11 -18.87 -10.04
CA ALA A 486 -10.06 -19.28 -9.14
C ALA A 486 -10.64 -19.89 -7.86
N TYR A 487 -10.08 -21.03 -7.49
CA TYR A 487 -10.40 -21.75 -6.28
C TYR A 487 -9.13 -21.90 -5.45
N SER A 488 -9.13 -21.33 -4.26
CA SER A 488 -7.97 -21.34 -3.37
C SER A 488 -8.33 -22.00 -2.05
N GLY A 489 -7.46 -22.85 -1.54
CA GLY A 489 -7.54 -23.37 -0.18
C GLY A 489 -6.27 -23.03 0.57
N PHE A 490 -6.35 -22.70 1.85
CA PHE A 490 -5.19 -22.46 2.69
C PHE A 490 -5.35 -23.00 4.09
N LEU A 491 -4.23 -23.38 4.70
CA LEU A 491 -4.12 -23.84 6.07
C LEU A 491 -2.81 -23.30 6.65
N GLN A 492 -2.90 -22.67 7.82
CA GLN A 492 -1.75 -22.26 8.62
C GLN A 492 -2.00 -22.63 10.07
N HIS A 493 -0.97 -23.14 10.75
CA HIS A 493 -1.03 -23.36 12.19
C HIS A 493 0.13 -22.64 12.87
N ARG A 494 -0.13 -22.04 14.04
CA ARG A 494 0.89 -21.43 14.91
C ARG A 494 1.05 -22.28 16.17
N PHE A 495 2.17 -22.95 16.32
CA PHE A 495 2.53 -23.66 17.55
C PHE A 495 3.15 -22.67 18.54
N LEU A 496 2.55 -22.53 19.72
CA LEU A 496 3.01 -21.65 20.81
C LEU A 496 3.84 -22.44 21.80
N LEU A 497 5.16 -22.34 21.73
CA LEU A 497 6.15 -23.12 22.48
C LEU A 497 6.93 -22.20 23.43
N GLY A 498 6.24 -21.62 24.41
CA GLY A 498 6.85 -20.66 25.32
C GLY A 498 7.34 -19.39 24.60
N ARG A 499 8.65 -19.22 24.50
CA ARG A 499 9.27 -18.07 23.78
C ARG A 499 9.35 -18.27 22.27
N TRP A 500 8.99 -19.44 21.77
CA TRP A 500 9.04 -19.77 20.35
C TRP A 500 7.64 -19.84 19.76
N THR A 501 7.51 -19.39 18.51
CA THR A 501 6.33 -19.67 17.69
C THR A 501 6.80 -20.26 16.38
N ILE A 502 6.25 -21.41 15.97
CA ILE A 502 6.54 -22.05 14.68
C ILE A 502 5.25 -22.04 13.87
N THR A 503 5.33 -21.53 12.66
CA THR A 503 4.15 -21.28 11.81
C THR A 503 4.34 -21.95 10.45
N PRO A 504 4.04 -23.24 10.31
CA PRO A 504 3.92 -23.87 8.99
C PRO A 504 2.60 -23.47 8.34
N GLY A 505 2.61 -23.42 7.02
CA GLY A 505 1.43 -23.12 6.22
C GLY A 505 1.53 -23.65 4.80
N LEU A 506 0.36 -23.84 4.20
CA LEU A 506 0.20 -24.33 2.83
C LEU A 506 -0.98 -23.63 2.18
N ARG A 507 -0.80 -23.24 0.91
CA ARG A 507 -1.86 -22.71 0.08
C ARG A 507 -1.91 -23.47 -1.25
N LEU A 508 -3.10 -23.74 -1.75
CA LEU A 508 -3.37 -24.30 -3.06
C LEU A 508 -4.13 -23.26 -3.88
N GLU A 509 -3.70 -23.01 -5.09
CA GLU A 509 -4.38 -22.17 -6.08
C GLU A 509 -4.72 -23.01 -7.32
N HIS A 510 -5.99 -23.00 -7.73
CA HIS A 510 -6.43 -23.59 -8.98
C HIS A 510 -7.20 -22.55 -9.79
N VAL A 511 -6.73 -22.24 -10.98
CA VAL A 511 -7.28 -21.18 -11.84
C VAL A 511 -7.66 -21.74 -13.19
N ARG A 512 -8.88 -21.46 -13.65
CA ARG A 512 -9.38 -21.76 -14.99
C ARG A 512 -9.48 -20.48 -15.79
N TYR A 513 -8.99 -20.49 -16.98
CA TYR A 513 -8.96 -19.37 -17.91
C TYR A 513 -9.76 -19.66 -19.16
N GLU A 514 -10.54 -18.68 -19.60
CA GLU A 514 -11.25 -18.70 -20.88
C GLU A 514 -11.06 -17.34 -21.57
N ARG A 515 -10.74 -17.35 -22.84
CA ARG A 515 -10.70 -16.17 -23.69
C ARG A 515 -11.46 -16.42 -24.98
N THR A 516 -12.39 -15.51 -25.31
CA THR A 516 -13.11 -15.48 -26.58
C THR A 516 -12.79 -14.20 -27.31
N ASN A 517 -12.17 -14.29 -28.48
CA ASN A 517 -12.00 -13.18 -29.41
C ASN A 517 -13.12 -13.24 -30.48
N ARG A 518 -14.03 -12.27 -30.43
CA ARG A 518 -15.19 -12.21 -31.28
C ARG A 518 -14.88 -11.78 -32.72
N LEU A 519 -13.73 -11.12 -32.94
CA LEU A 519 -13.27 -10.66 -34.24
C LEU A 519 -12.47 -11.71 -35.02
N ALA A 520 -12.04 -12.79 -34.38
CA ALA A 520 -11.27 -13.84 -35.02
C ALA A 520 -12.10 -14.55 -36.10
N ASN A 521 -11.41 -15.21 -37.05
CA ASN A 521 -12.03 -15.99 -38.11
C ASN A 521 -13.10 -15.20 -38.91
N ARG A 522 -12.79 -13.94 -39.24
CA ARG A 522 -13.71 -13.03 -39.97
C ARG A 522 -15.05 -12.80 -39.25
N GLY A 523 -15.01 -12.77 -37.90
CA GLY A 523 -16.20 -12.55 -37.08
C GLY A 523 -16.92 -13.82 -36.59
N ALA A 524 -16.48 -15.02 -37.00
CA ALA A 524 -16.98 -16.27 -36.43
C ALA A 524 -16.54 -16.53 -34.97
N GLY A 525 -15.51 -15.83 -34.56
CA GLY A 525 -14.94 -15.93 -33.23
C GLY A 525 -13.91 -17.05 -33.03
N ALA A 526 -13.16 -16.98 -31.99
CA ALA A 526 -12.25 -18.03 -31.51
C ALA A 526 -12.23 -18.05 -29.98
N THR A 527 -12.32 -19.24 -29.39
CA THR A 527 -12.32 -19.43 -27.94
C THR A 527 -11.23 -20.42 -27.55
N GLY A 528 -10.44 -20.04 -26.56
CA GLY A 528 -9.43 -20.88 -25.91
C GLY A 528 -9.72 -21.07 -24.43
N ARG A 529 -9.29 -22.20 -23.89
CA ARG A 529 -9.39 -22.54 -22.45
C ARG A 529 -8.14 -23.24 -21.97
N THR A 530 -7.73 -22.88 -20.74
CA THR A 530 -6.63 -23.57 -20.04
C THR A 530 -6.83 -23.48 -18.54
N HIS A 531 -5.97 -24.12 -17.78
CA HIS A 531 -5.99 -24.08 -16.33
C HIS A 531 -4.57 -24.14 -15.77
N LEU A 532 -4.46 -23.73 -14.51
CA LEU A 532 -3.21 -23.74 -13.74
C LEU A 532 -3.50 -24.22 -12.33
N THR A 533 -2.60 -25.01 -11.76
CA THR A 533 -2.65 -25.40 -10.34
C THR A 533 -1.28 -25.20 -9.71
N GLU A 534 -1.24 -24.53 -8.56
CA GLU A 534 0.01 -24.24 -7.86
C GLU A 534 -0.11 -24.51 -6.36
N VAL A 535 0.97 -25.06 -5.77
CA VAL A 535 1.11 -25.32 -4.34
C VAL A 535 2.13 -24.36 -3.75
N ILE A 536 1.72 -23.64 -2.71
CA ILE A 536 2.48 -22.53 -2.12
C ILE A 536 2.74 -22.84 -0.64
N PRO A 537 3.86 -23.52 -0.32
CA PRO A 537 4.24 -23.79 1.06
C PRO A 537 4.97 -22.61 1.69
N GLY A 538 4.95 -22.57 3.02
CA GLY A 538 5.77 -21.65 3.78
C GLY A 538 5.93 -22.10 5.24
N ILE A 539 7.00 -21.65 5.84
CA ILE A 539 7.28 -21.88 7.26
C ILE A 539 7.93 -20.63 7.85
N GLY A 540 7.50 -20.27 9.04
CA GLY A 540 8.10 -19.17 9.78
C GLY A 540 8.33 -19.52 11.24
N ILE A 541 9.31 -18.87 11.84
CA ILE A 541 9.69 -19.06 13.23
C ILE A 541 9.87 -17.68 13.86
N THR A 542 9.34 -17.51 15.09
CA THR A 542 9.67 -16.36 15.93
C THR A 542 10.24 -16.84 17.26
N PHE A 543 11.18 -16.07 17.79
CA PHE A 543 11.75 -16.24 19.11
C PHE A 543 11.72 -14.93 19.88
N ALA A 544 11.11 -14.91 21.04
CA ALA A 544 11.00 -13.75 21.92
C ALA A 544 11.96 -13.88 23.12
N PRO A 545 13.25 -13.47 22.98
CA PRO A 545 14.20 -13.55 24.10
C PRO A 545 13.76 -12.68 25.27
N ALA A 546 13.10 -11.58 24.99
CA ALA A 546 12.52 -10.68 25.96
C ALA A 546 11.15 -10.19 25.46
N SER A 547 10.36 -9.66 26.38
CA SER A 547 9.01 -9.19 26.10
C SER A 547 8.94 -8.06 25.06
N HIS A 548 10.00 -7.30 24.90
CA HIS A 548 10.13 -6.17 23.99
C HIS A 548 10.93 -6.50 22.71
N THR A 549 11.39 -7.74 22.53
CA THR A 549 12.24 -8.12 21.41
C THR A 549 11.74 -9.43 20.81
N THR A 550 11.62 -9.47 19.48
CA THR A 550 11.30 -10.65 18.70
C THR A 550 12.34 -10.82 17.60
N ILE A 551 12.97 -11.97 17.54
CA ILE A 551 13.76 -12.43 16.41
C ILE A 551 12.85 -13.29 15.55
N PHE A 552 12.85 -13.09 14.26
CA PHE A 552 12.02 -13.86 13.34
C PHE A 552 12.80 -14.35 12.14
N GLY A 553 12.31 -15.38 11.51
CA GLY A 553 12.81 -15.88 10.25
C GLY A 553 11.81 -16.77 9.55
N GLY A 554 11.96 -16.93 8.24
CA GLY A 554 11.05 -17.76 7.48
C GLY A 554 11.52 -18.03 6.06
N ALA A 555 10.89 -19.05 5.47
CA ALA A 555 11.01 -19.41 4.07
C ALA A 555 9.61 -19.56 3.48
N HIS A 556 9.29 -18.77 2.47
CA HIS A 556 7.95 -18.70 1.89
C HIS A 556 8.01 -18.70 0.38
N ARG A 557 7.11 -19.48 -0.26
CA ARG A 557 6.95 -19.48 -1.70
C ARG A 557 5.98 -18.38 -2.12
N GLY A 558 6.37 -17.51 -3.03
CA GLY A 558 5.54 -16.53 -3.68
C GLY A 558 5.02 -17.03 -5.03
N PHE A 559 3.90 -16.48 -5.46
CA PHE A 559 3.20 -16.87 -6.68
C PHE A 559 2.59 -15.65 -7.37
N ALA A 560 2.68 -15.62 -8.71
CA ALA A 560 1.87 -14.74 -9.54
C ALA A 560 1.40 -15.49 -10.79
N PRO A 561 0.09 -15.54 -11.04
CA PRO A 561 -0.44 -16.23 -12.22
C PRO A 561 -0.15 -15.41 -13.48
N PRO A 562 0.02 -16.06 -14.66
CA PRO A 562 0.05 -15.38 -15.93
C PRO A 562 -1.31 -14.73 -16.21
N ARG A 563 -1.33 -13.64 -16.96
CA ARG A 563 -2.59 -13.05 -17.41
C ARG A 563 -3.26 -13.92 -18.49
N THR A 564 -4.57 -13.81 -18.61
CA THR A 564 -5.32 -14.57 -19.64
C THR A 564 -4.76 -14.37 -21.04
N GLU A 565 -4.29 -13.15 -21.37
CA GLU A 565 -3.71 -12.85 -22.70
C GLU A 565 -2.31 -13.41 -22.90
N ASP A 566 -1.61 -13.76 -21.82
CA ASP A 566 -0.28 -14.34 -21.90
C ASP A 566 -0.34 -15.82 -22.29
N ILE A 567 -1.37 -16.55 -21.83
CA ILE A 567 -1.52 -18.00 -21.99
C ILE A 567 -2.55 -18.44 -23.01
N ILE A 568 -3.43 -17.55 -23.50
CA ILE A 568 -4.38 -17.82 -24.57
C ILE A 568 -4.24 -16.74 -25.64
N ASN A 569 -3.79 -17.11 -26.83
CA ASN A 569 -3.58 -16.18 -27.93
C ASN A 569 -4.91 -15.72 -28.59
N ASN A 570 -4.83 -14.80 -29.55
CA ASN A 570 -6.00 -14.25 -30.24
C ASN A 570 -6.81 -15.24 -31.07
N MET A 571 -6.23 -16.40 -31.40
CA MET A 571 -6.89 -17.47 -32.18
C MET A 571 -7.39 -18.61 -31.29
N GLY A 572 -7.37 -18.44 -29.94
CA GLY A 572 -7.80 -19.44 -28.98
C GLY A 572 -6.78 -20.54 -28.68
N GLY A 573 -5.61 -20.48 -29.32
CA GLY A 573 -4.51 -21.40 -29.00
C GLY A 573 -3.90 -21.10 -27.61
N THR A 574 -3.52 -22.16 -26.90
CA THR A 574 -2.84 -22.03 -25.58
C THR A 574 -1.34 -21.86 -25.79
N ILE A 575 -0.74 -21.03 -24.94
CA ILE A 575 0.70 -20.83 -24.84
C ILE A 575 1.13 -21.49 -23.54
N ASP A 576 2.10 -22.38 -23.61
CA ASP A 576 2.65 -23.05 -22.43
C ASP A 576 3.57 -22.08 -21.67
N LEU A 577 3.05 -21.54 -20.59
CA LEU A 577 3.78 -20.66 -19.70
C LEU A 577 3.60 -21.13 -18.26
N ASP A 578 4.71 -21.29 -17.58
CA ASP A 578 4.72 -21.47 -16.14
C ASP A 578 4.29 -20.20 -15.40
N PRO A 579 3.66 -20.34 -14.22
CA PRO A 579 3.46 -19.21 -13.34
C PRO A 579 4.80 -18.67 -12.83
N GLU A 580 4.82 -17.40 -12.51
CA GLU A 580 5.94 -16.82 -11.81
C GLU A 580 5.98 -17.31 -10.37
N ARG A 581 7.15 -17.69 -9.90
CA ARG A 581 7.40 -18.25 -8.57
C ARG A 581 8.57 -17.57 -7.90
N SER A 582 8.56 -17.51 -6.59
CA SER A 582 9.74 -17.08 -5.83
C SER A 582 9.88 -17.88 -4.55
N TRP A 583 11.12 -18.08 -4.11
CA TRP A 583 11.42 -18.43 -2.72
C TRP A 583 11.97 -17.19 -2.04
N THR A 584 11.33 -16.78 -0.96
CA THR A 584 11.78 -15.68 -0.12
C THR A 584 12.21 -16.22 1.23
N TYR A 585 13.48 -15.98 1.56
CA TYR A 585 14.09 -16.27 2.85
C TYR A 585 14.34 -14.96 3.57
N GLU A 586 13.97 -14.88 4.82
CA GLU A 586 14.22 -13.69 5.63
C GLU A 586 14.58 -14.05 7.06
N VAL A 587 15.39 -13.19 7.68
CA VAL A 587 15.69 -13.20 9.09
C VAL A 587 15.77 -11.76 9.58
N GLY A 588 15.19 -11.49 10.74
CA GLY A 588 15.16 -10.14 11.26
C GLY A 588 14.96 -10.08 12.76
N VAL A 589 15.06 -8.86 13.27
CA VAL A 589 14.80 -8.54 14.67
C VAL A 589 13.89 -7.33 14.74
N ARG A 590 12.90 -7.40 15.60
CA ARG A 590 11.97 -6.31 15.94
C ARG A 590 12.06 -6.07 17.44
N SER A 591 12.30 -4.81 17.85
CA SER A 591 12.54 -4.49 19.25
C SER A 591 12.05 -3.10 19.65
N TRP A 592 11.53 -3.02 20.88
CA TRP A 592 11.23 -1.78 21.62
C TRP A 592 12.04 -1.78 22.91
N PRO A 593 13.37 -1.62 22.83
CA PRO A 593 14.27 -1.88 23.96
C PRO A 593 14.00 -0.96 25.17
N ILE A 594 13.58 0.25 24.92
CA ILE A 594 13.19 1.25 25.93
C ILE A 594 12.03 2.07 25.38
N SER A 595 11.29 2.74 26.29
CA SER A 595 10.23 3.68 25.88
C SER A 595 10.79 4.76 24.95
N GLY A 596 10.09 5.03 23.85
CA GLY A 596 10.51 6.01 22.85
C GLY A 596 11.52 5.49 21.81
N VAL A 597 11.90 4.21 21.84
CA VAL A 597 12.78 3.62 20.82
C VAL A 597 12.10 2.39 20.18
N LYS A 598 11.93 2.44 18.88
CA LYS A 598 11.43 1.31 18.07
C LYS A 598 12.43 1.03 16.95
N LEU A 599 12.82 -0.23 16.79
CA LEU A 599 13.79 -0.68 15.80
C LEU A 599 13.29 -1.97 15.12
N GLU A 600 13.50 -2.08 13.81
CA GLU A 600 13.38 -3.34 13.08
C GLU A 600 14.50 -3.40 12.04
N ALA A 601 15.15 -4.56 11.93
CA ALA A 601 16.12 -4.84 10.90
C ALA A 601 15.83 -6.22 10.31
N THR A 602 15.88 -6.33 8.97
CA THR A 602 15.59 -7.56 8.24
C THR A 602 16.62 -7.76 7.13
N PHE A 603 17.24 -8.92 7.09
CA PHE A 603 17.94 -9.42 5.91
C PHE A 603 17.00 -10.29 5.11
N PHE A 604 17.04 -10.17 3.78
CA PHE A 604 16.22 -10.99 2.88
C PHE A 604 17.04 -11.49 1.68
N ARG A 605 16.65 -12.65 1.19
CA ARG A 605 17.01 -13.20 -0.10
C ARG A 605 15.76 -13.69 -0.81
N MET A 606 15.59 -13.35 -2.08
CA MET A 606 14.52 -13.83 -2.94
C MET A 606 15.14 -14.42 -4.21
N ASP A 607 14.89 -15.69 -4.44
CA ASP A 607 15.16 -16.39 -5.68
C ASP A 607 13.86 -16.44 -6.48
N PHE A 608 13.80 -15.77 -7.62
CA PHE A 608 12.62 -15.61 -8.45
C PHE A 608 12.79 -16.34 -9.76
N GLU A 609 11.85 -17.24 -10.06
CA GLU A 609 11.85 -18.15 -11.21
C GLU A 609 10.73 -17.79 -12.20
N ASN A 610 10.91 -18.16 -13.47
CA ASN A 610 9.88 -18.07 -14.52
C ASN A 610 9.27 -16.68 -14.72
N GLN A 611 10.07 -15.62 -14.59
CA GLN A 611 9.57 -14.27 -14.84
C GLN A 611 8.95 -14.15 -16.23
N ILE A 612 7.68 -13.79 -16.30
CA ILE A 612 6.98 -13.49 -17.54
C ILE A 612 7.33 -12.07 -17.95
N VAL A 613 7.96 -11.93 -19.11
CA VAL A 613 8.30 -10.63 -19.69
C VAL A 613 7.36 -10.37 -20.85
N PRO A 614 6.43 -9.42 -20.72
CA PRO A 614 5.60 -9.03 -21.85
C PRO A 614 6.45 -8.29 -22.89
N ALA A 615 6.31 -8.63 -24.15
CA ALA A 615 6.94 -7.94 -25.27
C ALA A 615 6.50 -6.46 -25.34
N SER A 616 5.31 -6.14 -24.84
CA SER A 616 4.93 -4.79 -24.47
C SER A 616 4.12 -4.80 -23.18
N VAL A 617 4.51 -3.99 -22.23
CA VAL A 617 3.76 -3.75 -20.97
C VAL A 617 2.36 -3.16 -21.24
N ALA A 618 2.10 -2.71 -22.47
CA ALA A 618 0.83 -2.15 -22.89
C ALA A 618 -0.21 -3.19 -23.34
N GLY A 619 0.13 -4.49 -23.41
CA GLY A 619 -0.81 -5.49 -23.89
C GLY A 619 -1.29 -5.22 -25.32
N GLY A 620 -0.36 -4.95 -26.24
CA GLY A 620 -0.68 -4.81 -27.66
C GLY A 620 -1.22 -6.13 -28.25
N LEU A 621 -1.98 -6.04 -29.32
CA LEU A 621 -2.36 -7.20 -30.11
C LEU A 621 -1.09 -7.89 -30.64
N GLY A 622 -0.99 -9.21 -30.49
CA GLY A 622 0.11 -10.02 -31.04
C GLY A 622 1.39 -10.04 -30.20
N ALA A 623 1.37 -9.56 -28.93
CA ALA A 623 2.52 -9.72 -28.03
C ALA A 623 2.78 -11.20 -27.74
N THR A 624 4.00 -11.69 -28.05
CA THR A 624 4.46 -13.01 -27.61
C THR A 624 5.07 -12.90 -26.21
N PHE A 625 4.71 -13.83 -25.33
CA PHE A 625 5.25 -13.93 -23.97
C PHE A 625 6.15 -15.16 -23.86
N THR A 626 7.11 -15.07 -22.98
CA THR A 626 7.99 -16.18 -22.64
C THR A 626 8.35 -16.12 -21.17
N ASN A 627 8.59 -17.26 -20.55
CA ASN A 627 9.23 -17.34 -19.26
C ASN A 627 10.70 -16.92 -19.45
N ALA A 628 11.13 -15.86 -18.80
CA ALA A 628 12.41 -15.24 -19.09
C ALA A 628 13.40 -15.33 -17.94
N GLY A 629 13.81 -16.54 -17.63
CA GLY A 629 14.91 -16.78 -16.72
C GLY A 629 14.61 -16.48 -15.25
N GLU A 630 15.67 -16.49 -14.48
CA GLU A 630 15.66 -16.33 -13.02
C GLU A 630 16.20 -14.95 -12.63
N THR A 631 15.78 -14.46 -11.48
CA THR A 631 16.36 -13.24 -10.88
C THR A 631 16.68 -13.47 -9.42
N LEU A 632 17.76 -12.84 -8.95
CA LEU A 632 18.23 -12.90 -7.56
C LEU A 632 18.14 -11.52 -6.94
N HIS A 633 17.45 -11.45 -5.80
CA HIS A 633 17.33 -10.24 -4.99
C HIS A 633 17.85 -10.50 -3.58
N GLN A 634 18.72 -9.62 -3.09
CA GLN A 634 19.24 -9.69 -1.72
C GLN A 634 19.39 -8.29 -1.16
N GLY A 635 19.10 -8.14 0.13
CA GLY A 635 19.25 -6.85 0.75
C GLY A 635 18.98 -6.83 2.25
N VAL A 636 19.09 -5.62 2.78
CA VAL A 636 18.84 -5.32 4.18
C VAL A 636 17.83 -4.18 4.26
N GLU A 637 16.87 -4.33 5.15
CA GLU A 637 15.86 -3.33 5.50
C GLU A 637 16.07 -2.90 6.94
N PHE A 638 16.01 -1.61 7.20
CA PHE A 638 16.09 -1.04 8.53
C PHE A 638 15.04 0.03 8.72
N THR A 639 14.21 -0.08 9.75
CA THR A 639 13.32 0.99 10.20
C THR A 639 13.60 1.28 11.67
N GLY A 640 13.61 2.56 12.03
CA GLY A 640 13.82 3.00 13.38
C GLY A 640 13.07 4.28 13.67
N ARG A 641 12.62 4.42 14.92
CA ARG A 641 12.06 5.66 15.45
C ARG A 641 12.63 5.89 16.84
N VAL A 642 13.05 7.13 17.09
CA VAL A 642 13.53 7.59 18.39
C VAL A 642 12.75 8.84 18.76
N ASP A 643 12.06 8.81 19.89
CA ASP A 643 11.29 9.89 20.49
C ASP A 643 12.06 10.46 21.68
N ALA A 644 12.76 11.59 21.46
CA ALA A 644 13.56 12.23 22.49
C ALA A 644 12.69 12.75 23.65
N GLY A 645 11.45 13.13 23.39
CA GLY A 645 10.48 13.51 24.41
C GLY A 645 10.29 12.42 25.45
N SER A 646 10.12 11.16 25.01
CA SER A 646 10.03 9.99 25.91
C SER A 646 11.33 9.71 26.62
N LEU A 647 12.46 9.75 25.91
CA LEU A 647 13.79 9.41 26.47
C LEU A 647 14.26 10.42 27.53
N LEU A 648 14.06 11.70 27.25
CA LEU A 648 14.50 12.80 28.07
C LEU A 648 13.40 13.33 29.01
N ARG A 649 12.21 12.68 28.96
CA ARG A 649 11.05 13.02 29.79
C ARG A 649 10.60 14.48 29.63
N MET A 650 10.61 14.97 28.38
CA MET A 650 10.20 16.32 28.04
C MET A 650 8.68 16.41 27.85
N THR A 651 8.10 17.58 28.01
CA THR A 651 6.67 17.82 27.71
C THR A 651 6.37 17.95 26.23
N HIS A 652 7.38 18.19 25.41
CA HIS A 652 7.32 18.24 23.97
C HIS A 652 8.15 17.09 23.37
N ASN A 653 7.88 16.72 22.14
CA ASN A 653 8.60 15.62 21.49
C ASN A 653 9.42 16.12 20.30
N VAL A 654 10.68 15.78 20.29
CA VAL A 654 11.53 15.79 19.10
C VAL A 654 11.74 14.34 18.72
N TYR A 655 11.44 13.98 17.48
CA TYR A 655 11.62 12.61 17.04
C TYR A 655 12.33 12.51 15.70
N VAL A 656 13.01 11.39 15.53
CA VAL A 656 13.62 10.98 14.26
C VAL A 656 13.03 9.63 13.88
N ARG A 657 12.55 9.52 12.63
CA ARG A 657 12.17 8.25 12.03
C ARG A 657 13.00 8.03 10.77
N ALA A 658 13.56 6.85 10.63
CA ALA A 658 14.29 6.42 9.44
C ALA A 658 13.69 5.13 8.91
N ALA A 659 13.52 5.05 7.59
CA ALA A 659 13.29 3.82 6.84
C ALA A 659 14.36 3.73 5.75
N TYR A 660 15.18 2.70 5.80
CA TYR A 660 16.30 2.53 4.88
C TYR A 660 16.31 1.13 4.31
N THR A 661 16.50 1.03 2.99
CA THR A 661 16.61 -0.22 2.28
C THR A 661 17.88 -0.20 1.45
N TYR A 662 18.67 -1.24 1.58
CA TYR A 662 19.85 -1.49 0.76
C TYR A 662 19.68 -2.80 -0.02
N VAL A 663 19.62 -2.72 -1.35
CA VAL A 663 19.48 -3.86 -2.27
C VAL A 663 20.72 -3.95 -3.14
N PRO A 664 21.84 -4.46 -2.61
CA PRO A 664 23.08 -4.63 -3.39
C PRO A 664 22.88 -5.53 -4.59
N THR A 665 22.07 -6.57 -4.45
CA THR A 665 21.80 -7.54 -5.50
C THR A 665 20.33 -7.48 -5.92
N ALA A 666 20.09 -7.14 -7.18
CA ALA A 666 18.85 -7.32 -7.92
C ALA A 666 19.25 -7.51 -9.38
N LYS A 667 19.43 -8.76 -9.80
CA LYS A 667 20.04 -9.08 -11.09
C LYS A 667 19.39 -10.27 -11.79
N PHE A 668 19.53 -10.30 -13.10
CA PHE A 668 19.21 -11.48 -13.89
C PHE A 668 20.23 -12.59 -13.63
N VAL A 669 19.76 -13.83 -13.52
CA VAL A 669 20.58 -15.04 -13.44
C VAL A 669 20.11 -16.05 -14.50
N GLY A 670 20.94 -17.05 -14.75
CA GLY A 670 20.64 -18.02 -15.81
C GLY A 670 20.75 -17.43 -17.22
N THR A 671 20.25 -18.17 -18.20
CA THR A 671 20.27 -17.74 -19.62
C THR A 671 19.10 -16.81 -19.89
N ARG A 672 19.39 -15.55 -20.14
CA ARG A 672 18.39 -14.55 -20.52
C ARG A 672 18.92 -13.60 -21.58
N LEU A 673 18.06 -13.32 -22.56
CA LEU A 673 18.33 -12.34 -23.60
C LEU A 673 17.54 -11.05 -23.35
N SER A 674 17.99 -9.95 -23.95
CA SER A 674 17.35 -8.66 -23.79
C SER A 674 15.94 -8.62 -24.37
N SER A 675 15.04 -7.93 -23.68
CA SER A 675 13.71 -7.60 -24.18
C SER A 675 13.67 -6.32 -25.03
N VAL A 676 14.80 -5.63 -25.20
CA VAL A 676 14.89 -4.41 -25.98
C VAL A 676 14.86 -4.73 -27.47
N PRO A 677 13.97 -4.11 -28.27
CA PRO A 677 13.94 -4.31 -29.71
C PRO A 677 15.27 -4.06 -30.37
N GLY A 678 15.70 -4.95 -31.26
CA GLY A 678 17.00 -4.91 -31.93
C GLY A 678 18.18 -5.50 -31.13
N PHE A 679 17.95 -5.95 -29.89
CA PHE A 679 18.97 -6.54 -29.02
C PHE A 679 18.58 -7.92 -28.47
N SER A 680 17.63 -8.59 -29.11
CA SER A 680 17.09 -9.89 -28.68
C SER A 680 18.11 -11.05 -28.64
N THR A 681 19.30 -10.85 -29.15
CA THR A 681 20.43 -11.82 -29.09
C THR A 681 21.45 -11.50 -28.00
N VAL A 682 21.32 -10.34 -27.34
CA VAL A 682 22.27 -9.90 -26.32
C VAL A 682 21.89 -10.48 -24.98
N SER A 683 22.85 -11.19 -24.35
CA SER A 683 22.65 -11.70 -23.00
C SER A 683 22.62 -10.57 -21.97
N VAL A 684 21.64 -10.62 -21.07
CA VAL A 684 21.50 -9.71 -19.95
C VAL A 684 21.78 -10.39 -18.60
N SER A 685 22.26 -11.64 -18.62
CA SER A 685 22.64 -12.36 -17.42
C SER A 685 23.72 -11.59 -16.63
N GLY A 686 23.50 -11.41 -15.33
CA GLY A 686 24.36 -10.60 -14.47
C GLY A 686 24.00 -9.11 -14.41
N ASN A 687 23.27 -8.59 -15.39
CA ASN A 687 22.82 -7.19 -15.40
C ASN A 687 21.85 -6.92 -14.25
N ARG A 688 21.89 -5.68 -13.74
CA ARG A 688 20.95 -5.24 -12.72
C ARG A 688 19.54 -5.09 -13.32
N LEU A 689 18.54 -5.44 -12.53
CA LEU A 689 17.14 -5.31 -12.92
C LEU A 689 16.78 -3.83 -13.12
N PRO A 690 15.97 -3.51 -14.15
CA PRO A 690 15.41 -2.18 -14.30
C PRO A 690 14.56 -1.78 -13.10
N TYR A 691 14.60 -0.48 -12.77
CA TYR A 691 13.83 0.11 -11.66
C TYR A 691 14.07 -0.55 -10.30
N ALA A 692 15.27 -1.07 -10.07
CA ALA A 692 15.72 -1.64 -8.81
C ALA A 692 16.85 -0.80 -8.20
N PRO A 693 16.56 0.36 -7.59
CA PRO A 693 17.58 1.21 -6.95
C PRO A 693 18.30 0.46 -5.84
N LYS A 694 19.60 0.76 -5.65
CA LYS A 694 20.40 0.15 -4.58
C LYS A 694 20.02 0.68 -3.21
N HIS A 695 19.71 1.97 -3.12
CA HIS A 695 19.40 2.66 -1.87
C HIS A 695 18.06 3.36 -1.97
N LEU A 696 17.20 3.07 -1.00
CA LEU A 696 15.97 3.79 -0.73
C LEU A 696 16.03 4.30 0.70
N MET A 697 15.76 5.58 0.92
CA MET A 697 15.76 6.16 2.25
C MET A 697 14.60 7.15 2.41
N ASN A 698 13.92 7.04 3.54
CA ASN A 698 12.99 8.03 4.05
C ASN A 698 13.44 8.43 5.46
N LEU A 699 13.84 9.68 5.63
CA LEU A 699 14.30 10.22 6.89
C LEU A 699 13.39 11.36 7.30
N GLN A 700 12.88 11.32 8.51
CA GLN A 700 11.93 12.26 9.08
C GLN A 700 12.48 12.86 10.38
N PHE A 701 12.40 14.18 10.51
CA PHE A 701 12.67 14.93 11.72
C PHE A 701 11.40 15.66 12.11
N GLY A 702 10.84 15.31 13.24
CA GLY A 702 9.59 15.87 13.72
C GLY A 702 9.75 16.61 15.05
N TYR A 703 8.95 17.63 15.21
CA TYR A 703 8.77 18.36 16.48
C TYR A 703 7.28 18.48 16.78
N ALA A 704 6.86 18.03 17.95
CA ALA A 704 5.49 18.14 18.42
C ALA A 704 5.42 18.79 19.79
N HIS A 705 4.57 19.81 19.91
CA HIS A 705 4.40 20.61 21.13
C HIS A 705 2.99 20.42 21.72
N PRO A 706 2.81 20.33 23.06
CA PRO A 706 1.50 20.12 23.70
C PRO A 706 0.43 21.18 23.38
N ARG A 707 0.85 22.37 22.95
CA ARG A 707 -0.07 23.41 22.50
C ARG A 707 -0.63 23.19 21.08
N GLY A 708 -0.37 22.02 20.50
CA GLY A 708 -0.91 21.59 19.21
C GLY A 708 -0.06 21.87 17.98
N LEU A 709 1.13 22.47 18.11
CA LEU A 709 2.08 22.62 16.99
C LEU A 709 2.77 21.27 16.72
N ASP A 710 2.73 20.84 15.47
CA ASP A 710 3.45 19.67 14.96
C ASP A 710 4.12 20.05 13.63
N THR A 711 5.42 19.85 13.53
CA THR A 711 6.23 20.19 12.35
C THR A 711 7.06 18.99 11.95
N LEU A 712 7.09 18.68 10.66
CA LEU A 712 7.82 17.56 10.09
C LEU A 712 8.64 17.99 8.87
N VAL A 713 9.92 17.69 8.90
CA VAL A 713 10.82 17.75 7.75
C VAL A 713 11.11 16.31 7.32
N GLU A 714 10.92 16.01 6.06
CA GLU A 714 11.12 14.68 5.47
C GLU A 714 12.07 14.75 4.30
N ALA A 715 13.04 13.85 4.24
CA ALA A 715 13.92 13.63 3.10
C ALA A 715 13.65 12.25 2.48
N VAL A 716 13.37 12.20 1.19
CA VAL A 716 13.17 10.95 0.42
C VAL A 716 14.30 10.84 -0.59
N HIS A 717 15.13 9.82 -0.47
CA HIS A 717 16.24 9.54 -1.38
C HIS A 717 16.03 8.24 -2.13
N VAL A 718 16.28 8.29 -3.45
CA VAL A 718 16.33 7.14 -4.35
C VAL A 718 17.65 7.19 -5.09
N SER A 719 18.45 6.14 -5.03
CA SER A 719 19.70 6.06 -5.79
C SER A 719 19.44 5.92 -7.29
N ASP A 720 20.48 6.00 -8.07
CA ASP A 720 20.45 5.73 -9.50
C ASP A 720 19.92 4.33 -9.82
N GLN A 721 19.28 4.20 -10.97
CA GLN A 721 18.67 2.95 -11.46
C GLN A 721 18.66 2.92 -12.99
N PHE A 722 18.67 1.73 -13.55
CA PHE A 722 18.56 1.55 -14.99
C PHE A 722 17.11 1.52 -15.46
N GLY A 723 16.85 2.07 -16.66
CA GLY A 723 15.51 2.06 -17.27
C GLY A 723 15.22 0.79 -18.08
N ASP A 724 16.25 0.00 -18.41
CA ASP A 724 16.17 -1.17 -19.29
C ASP A 724 17.12 -2.31 -18.84
N ASP A 725 16.94 -3.50 -19.41
CA ASP A 725 17.69 -4.71 -19.07
C ASP A 725 19.13 -4.75 -19.61
N LEU A 726 19.46 -3.90 -20.58
CA LEU A 726 20.82 -3.73 -21.09
C LEU A 726 21.69 -2.88 -20.15
N ASN A 727 21.11 -2.28 -19.12
CA ASN A 727 21.75 -1.32 -18.23
C ASN A 727 22.33 -0.12 -18.99
N THR A 728 21.58 0.40 -19.96
CA THR A 728 21.97 1.54 -20.76
C THR A 728 22.19 2.77 -19.87
N ILE A 729 23.37 3.43 -20.04
CA ILE A 729 23.74 4.62 -19.27
C ILE A 729 23.35 5.89 -20.05
N ALA A 730 23.80 6.00 -21.30
CA ALA A 730 23.48 7.17 -22.11
C ALA A 730 22.00 7.19 -22.51
N PRO A 731 21.32 8.33 -22.40
CA PRO A 731 19.93 8.42 -22.81
C PRO A 731 19.78 8.24 -24.31
N THR A 732 18.78 7.46 -24.72
CA THR A 732 18.43 7.32 -26.14
C THR A 732 17.61 8.49 -26.63
N PRO A 733 17.65 8.84 -27.96
CA PRO A 733 16.88 9.96 -28.51
C PRO A 733 15.37 9.85 -28.25
N ASP A 734 14.82 8.63 -28.25
CA ASP A 734 13.41 8.38 -27.93
C ASP A 734 13.08 8.51 -26.43
N GLY A 735 14.08 8.69 -25.58
CA GLY A 735 13.93 8.85 -24.14
C GLY A 735 13.62 7.56 -23.38
N GLN A 736 13.44 6.43 -24.08
CA GLN A 736 12.96 5.18 -23.45
C GLN A 736 14.05 4.42 -22.69
N ARG A 737 15.32 4.68 -22.96
CA ARG A 737 16.47 4.06 -22.31
C ARG A 737 17.42 5.07 -21.74
N GLY A 738 18.24 4.64 -20.79
CA GLY A 738 19.25 5.45 -20.12
C GLY A 738 19.11 5.39 -18.61
N LEU A 739 20.17 5.81 -17.94
CA LEU A 739 20.21 5.86 -16.48
C LEU A 739 19.20 6.90 -15.94
N LEU A 740 18.48 6.52 -14.92
CA LEU A 740 17.71 7.43 -14.08
C LEU A 740 18.62 7.85 -12.93
N SER A 741 19.04 9.10 -12.92
CA SER A 741 19.96 9.63 -11.91
C SER A 741 19.34 9.66 -10.53
N ALA A 742 20.15 9.45 -9.52
CA ALA A 742 19.74 9.56 -8.12
C ALA A 742 19.13 10.93 -7.81
N TYR A 743 18.14 10.92 -6.92
CA TYR A 743 17.51 12.16 -6.47
C TYR A 743 17.18 12.13 -4.98
N THR A 744 17.09 13.31 -4.39
CA THR A 744 16.59 13.53 -3.05
C THR A 744 15.56 14.65 -3.11
N ILE A 745 14.36 14.39 -2.59
CA ILE A 745 13.32 15.38 -2.42
C ILE A 745 13.09 15.65 -0.94
N TRP A 746 12.80 16.91 -0.61
CA TRP A 746 12.52 17.35 0.75
C TRP A 746 11.09 17.83 0.83
N ASN A 747 10.42 17.46 1.90
CA ASN A 747 9.07 17.90 2.23
C ASN A 747 9.08 18.61 3.59
N LEU A 748 8.21 19.61 3.72
CA LEU A 748 7.97 20.30 4.97
C LEU A 748 6.47 20.30 5.27
N THR A 749 6.10 19.98 6.49
CA THR A 749 4.71 20.02 6.95
C THR A 749 4.63 20.71 8.30
N MET A 750 3.62 21.56 8.47
CA MET A 750 3.29 22.18 9.74
C MET A 750 1.80 21.99 10.00
N ASN A 751 1.46 21.50 11.19
CA ASN A 751 0.10 21.35 11.68
C ASN A 751 -0.06 22.18 12.95
N TYR A 752 -1.22 22.82 13.11
CA TYR A 752 -1.59 23.47 14.35
C TYR A 752 -2.99 23.04 14.77
N ARG A 753 -3.08 22.28 15.86
CA ARG A 753 -4.32 21.73 16.40
C ARG A 753 -4.84 22.62 17.52
N MET A 754 -6.08 23.02 17.40
CA MET A 754 -6.84 23.73 18.45
C MET A 754 -7.87 22.74 19.00
N GLU A 755 -7.44 21.84 19.90
CA GLU A 755 -8.28 20.72 20.37
C GLU A 755 -9.61 21.20 20.97
N SER A 756 -9.60 22.28 21.77
CA SER A 756 -10.82 22.82 22.39
C SER A 756 -11.88 23.29 21.39
N ARG A 757 -11.49 23.52 20.14
CA ARG A 757 -12.37 23.96 19.04
C ARG A 757 -12.57 22.89 17.97
N GLY A 758 -11.95 21.73 18.09
CA GLY A 758 -11.98 20.69 17.05
C GLY A 758 -11.32 21.12 15.73
N LEU A 759 -10.48 22.16 15.73
CA LEU A 759 -9.87 22.73 14.52
C LEU A 759 -8.41 22.33 14.36
N THR A 760 -8.02 21.96 13.16
CA THR A 760 -6.62 21.79 12.78
C THR A 760 -6.34 22.58 11.52
N PHE A 761 -5.39 23.51 11.58
CA PHE A 761 -4.82 24.19 10.41
C PHE A 761 -3.52 23.51 10.00
N PHE A 762 -3.25 23.49 8.71
CA PHE A 762 -2.00 22.93 8.22
C PHE A 762 -1.54 23.54 6.91
N VAL A 763 -0.22 23.47 6.72
CA VAL A 763 0.46 23.80 5.46
C VAL A 763 1.48 22.70 5.20
N ALA A 764 1.57 22.26 3.95
CA ALA A 764 2.55 21.30 3.50
C ALA A 764 3.18 21.75 2.18
N VAL A 765 4.49 21.56 2.07
CA VAL A 765 5.27 21.81 0.86
C VAL A 765 5.93 20.49 0.47
N LYS A 766 5.48 19.92 -0.63
CA LYS A 766 6.07 18.72 -1.21
C LYS A 766 7.09 19.11 -2.26
N ASN A 767 8.22 18.39 -2.32
CA ASN A 767 9.35 18.72 -3.17
C ASN A 767 9.79 20.20 -2.94
N LEU A 768 10.13 20.53 -1.72
CA LEU A 768 10.42 21.88 -1.20
C LEU A 768 11.37 22.68 -2.11
N PHE A 769 12.40 22.04 -2.66
CA PHE A 769 13.39 22.67 -3.51
C PHE A 769 13.09 22.58 -5.00
N ASP A 770 11.89 22.13 -5.37
CA ASP A 770 11.43 21.94 -6.76
C ASP A 770 12.42 21.12 -7.59
N ARG A 771 12.94 20.04 -7.00
CA ARG A 771 13.93 19.18 -7.68
C ARG A 771 13.29 18.52 -8.89
N LEU A 772 13.81 18.80 -10.08
CA LEU A 772 13.48 18.07 -11.29
C LEU A 772 14.23 16.73 -11.29
N TYR A 773 13.51 15.64 -11.51
CA TYR A 773 14.05 14.29 -11.63
C TYR A 773 13.23 13.48 -12.65
N ILE A 774 13.82 12.44 -13.17
CA ILE A 774 13.14 11.50 -14.06
C ILE A 774 12.54 10.38 -13.22
N ALA A 775 11.22 10.24 -13.26
CA ALA A 775 10.49 9.21 -12.54
C ALA A 775 10.43 7.89 -13.33
N ASP A 776 10.31 7.97 -14.65
CA ASP A 776 10.14 6.80 -15.53
C ASP A 776 10.70 7.07 -16.93
N ARG A 777 11.14 6.00 -17.60
CA ARG A 777 11.59 5.97 -19.00
C ARG A 777 10.90 4.87 -19.82
N THR A 778 10.08 4.04 -19.22
CA THR A 778 9.49 2.85 -19.90
C THR A 778 8.85 3.19 -21.25
N ARG A 779 8.30 4.38 -21.40
CA ARG A 779 7.58 4.85 -22.59
C ARG A 779 8.01 6.25 -23.03
N GLY A 780 9.26 6.61 -22.83
CA GLY A 780 9.77 7.96 -22.89
C GLY A 780 9.87 8.58 -21.51
N ILE A 781 10.47 9.76 -21.43
CA ILE A 781 10.80 10.42 -20.18
C ILE A 781 9.54 10.97 -19.50
N LEU A 782 9.25 10.51 -18.29
CA LEU A 782 8.26 11.08 -17.39
C LEU A 782 8.99 11.79 -16.24
N PRO A 783 8.82 13.12 -16.07
CA PRO A 783 9.38 13.83 -14.93
C PRO A 783 8.58 13.53 -13.66
N GLY A 784 9.26 13.55 -12.52
CA GLY A 784 8.61 13.50 -11.23
C GLY A 784 7.78 14.76 -10.93
N PRO A 785 6.86 14.73 -9.95
CA PRO A 785 6.00 15.86 -9.61
C PRO A 785 6.80 17.12 -9.24
N PRO A 786 6.43 18.31 -9.74
CA PRO A 786 6.99 19.57 -9.28
C PRO A 786 6.54 19.92 -7.87
N ARG A 787 7.07 20.99 -7.30
CA ARG A 787 6.69 21.48 -5.99
C ARG A 787 5.17 21.69 -5.88
N LEU A 788 4.57 21.07 -4.86
CA LEU A 788 3.19 21.28 -4.46
C LEU A 788 3.16 21.98 -3.11
N ILE A 789 2.61 23.17 -3.07
CA ILE A 789 2.32 23.92 -1.85
C ILE A 789 0.83 23.83 -1.63
N HIS A 790 0.41 23.27 -0.50
CA HIS A 790 -1.01 23.18 -0.16
C HIS A 790 -1.22 23.44 1.32
N GLY A 791 -2.37 23.98 1.63
CA GLY A 791 -2.79 24.21 3.00
C GLY A 791 -4.27 23.99 3.14
N GLY A 792 -4.72 23.86 4.37
CA GLY A 792 -6.11 23.59 4.63
C GLY A 792 -6.47 23.61 6.10
N LEU A 793 -7.72 23.32 6.34
CA LEU A 793 -8.27 23.17 7.67
C LEU A 793 -9.05 21.85 7.76
N ARG A 794 -9.04 21.27 8.96
CA ARG A 794 -9.91 20.16 9.36
C ARG A 794 -10.72 20.61 10.57
N PHE A 795 -12.02 20.49 10.46
CA PHE A 795 -12.97 20.72 11.55
C PHE A 795 -13.59 19.40 11.98
N GLN A 796 -13.52 19.10 13.27
CA GLN A 796 -14.14 17.93 13.90
C GLN A 796 -15.31 18.37 14.77
N PHE A 797 -16.44 17.70 14.65
CA PHE A 797 -17.69 18.05 15.33
C PHE A 797 -18.47 16.83 15.80
#